data_1960142ba85f4be849b47df6f9af555b
#
_entry.id   1960142ba85f4be849b47df6f9af555b
#
_cell.length_a   1.000
_cell.length_b   1.000
_cell.length_c   1.000
_cell.angle_alpha   90.00
_cell.angle_beta   90.00
_cell.angle_gamma   90.00
#
_symmetry.space_group_name_H-M   'P 1'
#
loop_
_entity.id
_entity.type
_entity.pdbx_description
1 polymer ?
#
loop_
_entity_poly.entity_id
_entity_poly.type
_entity_poly.pdbx_seq_one_letter_code
_entity_poly.pdbx_strand_id
1 'polypeptide(L)'
;MIIETLLLSLIILSDTTATEPQHLDEVVVVSKGQGGRRSAKGQVASIDEHLKELKNVSLVRRGSYAWEPVVNNMAMERVSTTIDGMKIFYACTDKMDPVTSYVESSNLQSILLNSGLNGNPQATGNIGGSLDLKLRKAGFLYDPEWKVGADAGYESNGHLQVYGGEASYSSKSFYTNGGFFYRHADNYKEGGGREVSFSQFQKVNAFNNFGFRLSPQDAIEGTFIFDRATNVGYPALNMDVAKAEAFITSLSYKRLWEERLVQSWETKVYYNHITHVMDDTTRPDVQIHMDMPGKSWTTGLYSLVRASKGAHELTANYDLYYNRLFADMTMYPGGAAPMYMVTWPDVGTLNTGVALSDRIRLGSAHTLNISAKVAWQHQRLNNEEGYHALSVFFPGMQQQYHQTTGRIAANYQLSIINSQLSIGAGWGSRAPTVTEAYGYYLNNTFDQYDYIGNPRLKNESAVELNSAIKFQTPNSKFQIGIDANAFFFSNYIIGQFEDRLSAMTVGAEGVKVYGNISHATIANFSLTSQWTIQPWLTWNTRLGYALGQDDEGESLPMISPFTYTTNVGVRCGRFQGKAEVQGNTRQAKYGRKYGETETPAWTIVNLSANYQFSIHHSQLALRFGIENLFDKRYTTYADWCDIPQKGRNIYMNLSFEL
;
A
#
# COMPACT_ATOMS: atom_id res chain seq x y z
N MET A 1 38.17 15.41 -11.86
CA MET A 1 39.08 14.59 -12.70
C MET A 1 38.73 13.09 -12.73
N ILE A 2 38.30 12.43 -11.67
CA ILE A 2 37.91 10.99 -11.74
C ILE A 2 36.49 10.80 -12.27
N ILE A 3 35.59 11.74 -12.09
CA ILE A 3 34.19 11.67 -12.58
C ILE A 3 34.10 12.04 -14.09
N GLU A 4 34.96 12.91 -14.56
CA GLU A 4 35.00 13.27 -16.00
C GLU A 4 35.62 12.18 -16.87
N THR A 5 36.53 11.38 -16.36
CA THR A 5 37.18 10.28 -17.10
C THR A 5 36.28 9.06 -17.24
N LEU A 6 35.30 8.88 -16.33
CA LEU A 6 34.30 7.80 -16.42
C LEU A 6 33.17 8.13 -17.40
N LEU A 7 32.90 9.41 -17.65
CA LEU A 7 31.88 9.86 -18.62
C LEU A 7 32.40 9.83 -20.08
N LEU A 8 33.70 9.97 -20.32
CA LEU A 8 34.26 9.99 -21.68
C LEU A 8 34.56 8.60 -22.28
N SER A 9 34.68 7.55 -21.47
CA SER A 9 34.92 6.19 -21.97
C SER A 9 33.66 5.44 -22.40
N LEU A 10 32.48 6.04 -22.29
CA LEU A 10 31.17 5.45 -22.64
C LEU A 10 30.62 5.87 -24.02
N ILE A 11 31.38 6.66 -24.80
CA ILE A 11 30.83 7.33 -26.02
C ILE A 11 31.13 6.59 -27.34
N ILE A 12 31.84 5.49 -27.35
CA ILE A 12 32.14 4.81 -28.65
C ILE A 12 31.65 3.36 -28.57
N LEU A 13 30.48 3.11 -29.13
CA LEU A 13 30.07 1.95 -29.93
C LEU A 13 28.55 2.00 -30.18
N SER A 14 28.18 2.46 -31.34
CA SER A 14 26.80 2.44 -31.83
C SER A 14 26.52 1.11 -32.54
N ASP A 15 25.54 0.38 -32.05
CA ASP A 15 24.64 -0.39 -32.93
C ASP A 15 23.27 -0.57 -32.22
N THR A 16 22.23 -0.24 -32.97
CA THR A 16 20.91 0.09 -32.46
C THR A 16 19.99 -1.13 -32.50
N THR A 17 19.66 -1.66 -31.34
CA THR A 17 18.34 -2.29 -31.11
C THR A 17 17.65 -1.54 -30.00
N ALA A 18 16.68 -0.72 -30.36
CA ALA A 18 15.87 0.03 -29.39
C ALA A 18 15.07 -0.93 -28.52
N THR A 19 15.49 -1.10 -27.28
CA THR A 19 14.65 -1.69 -26.23
C THR A 19 13.59 -0.66 -25.83
N GLU A 20 12.32 -1.06 -25.80
CA GLU A 20 11.24 -0.19 -25.32
C GLU A 20 11.59 0.39 -23.96
N PRO A 21 11.38 1.70 -23.74
CA PRO A 21 11.68 2.33 -22.46
C PRO A 21 10.79 1.76 -21.38
N GLN A 22 11.39 1.02 -20.42
CA GLN A 22 10.67 0.53 -19.25
C GLN A 22 10.32 1.70 -18.34
N HIS A 23 9.06 1.78 -17.92
CA HIS A 23 8.62 2.70 -16.89
C HIS A 23 9.43 2.47 -15.60
N LEU A 24 9.73 3.57 -14.89
CA LEU A 24 10.37 3.50 -13.56
C LEU A 24 9.39 3.04 -12.46
N ASP A 25 8.11 2.92 -12.79
CA ASP A 25 7.09 2.40 -11.88
C ASP A 25 7.39 0.95 -11.51
N GLU A 26 7.34 0.63 -10.24
CA GLU A 26 7.50 -0.74 -9.80
C GLU A 26 6.15 -1.45 -9.89
N VAL A 27 6.11 -2.54 -10.64
CA VAL A 27 4.93 -3.38 -10.81
C VAL A 27 5.21 -4.76 -10.28
N VAL A 28 4.45 -5.20 -9.29
CA VAL A 28 4.39 -6.61 -8.89
C VAL A 28 3.21 -7.25 -9.61
N VAL A 29 3.50 -8.19 -10.50
CA VAL A 29 2.47 -8.97 -11.18
C VAL A 29 2.05 -10.12 -10.28
N VAL A 30 0.79 -10.14 -9.89
CA VAL A 30 0.21 -11.16 -9.01
C VAL A 30 -0.33 -12.34 -9.81
N SER A 31 -0.90 -12.11 -11.01
CA SER A 31 -1.46 -13.16 -11.85
C SER A 31 -0.46 -13.72 -12.88
N LYS A 32 -0.77 -14.89 -13.47
CA LYS A 32 0.02 -15.50 -14.55
C LYS A 32 -0.02 -14.65 -15.83
N GLY A 33 1.13 -14.42 -16.47
CA GLY A 33 1.16 -14.01 -17.86
C GLY A 33 2.15 -12.93 -18.27
N GLN A 34 2.64 -12.07 -17.40
CA GLN A 34 3.61 -11.03 -17.78
C GLN A 34 4.74 -10.92 -16.75
N GLY A 35 5.97 -10.65 -17.22
CA GLY A 35 7.22 -10.72 -16.48
C GLY A 35 7.33 -9.76 -15.29
N GLY A 36 6.73 -10.10 -14.17
CA GLY A 36 6.86 -9.42 -12.88
C GLY A 36 7.37 -10.36 -11.79
N ARG A 37 7.69 -9.81 -10.62
CA ARG A 37 8.04 -10.60 -9.44
C ARG A 37 6.80 -11.28 -8.89
N ARG A 38 6.91 -12.56 -8.53
CA ARG A 38 5.83 -13.33 -7.91
C ARG A 38 6.27 -13.74 -6.51
N SER A 39 5.35 -13.64 -5.54
CA SER A 39 5.55 -14.21 -4.22
C SER A 39 5.80 -15.72 -4.30
N ALA A 40 6.64 -16.23 -3.41
CA ALA A 40 6.88 -17.67 -3.30
C ALA A 40 5.60 -18.47 -3.00
N LYS A 41 4.67 -17.87 -2.26
CA LYS A 41 3.36 -18.48 -1.92
C LYS A 41 2.31 -18.37 -3.03
N GLY A 42 2.55 -17.57 -4.07
CA GLY A 42 1.67 -17.42 -5.24
C GLY A 42 0.32 -16.78 -4.90
N GLN A 43 -0.77 -17.30 -5.45
CA GLN A 43 -2.11 -16.73 -5.30
C GLN A 43 -2.72 -16.89 -3.90
N VAL A 44 -2.23 -17.81 -3.09
CA VAL A 44 -2.65 -17.99 -1.69
C VAL A 44 -1.89 -17.06 -0.72
N ALA A 45 -0.89 -16.31 -1.22
CA ALA A 45 -0.23 -15.28 -0.45
C ALA A 45 -1.20 -14.16 -0.07
N SER A 46 -0.98 -13.51 1.07
CA SER A 46 -1.67 -12.26 1.36
C SER A 46 -1.16 -11.13 0.47
N ILE A 47 -1.94 -10.06 0.35
CA ILE A 47 -1.47 -8.82 -0.32
C ILE A 47 -0.21 -8.29 0.36
N ASP A 48 -0.13 -8.39 1.68
CA ASP A 48 1.00 -7.93 2.48
C ASP A 48 2.32 -8.58 2.05
N GLU A 49 2.30 -9.87 1.69
CA GLU A 49 3.49 -10.58 1.21
C GLU A 49 3.95 -10.07 -0.16
N HIS A 50 3.02 -9.72 -1.04
CA HIS A 50 3.34 -9.10 -2.31
C HIS A 50 3.88 -7.67 -2.15
N LEU A 51 3.33 -6.90 -1.21
CA LEU A 51 3.79 -5.54 -0.92
C LEU A 51 5.23 -5.51 -0.38
N LYS A 52 5.65 -6.49 0.42
CA LYS A 52 7.05 -6.63 0.89
C LYS A 52 8.07 -6.80 -0.25
N GLU A 53 7.62 -7.23 -1.42
CA GLU A 53 8.49 -7.38 -2.58
C GLU A 53 8.77 -6.06 -3.31
N LEU A 54 8.00 -4.99 -3.03
CA LEU A 54 8.21 -3.66 -3.61
C LEU A 54 9.39 -2.94 -2.95
N LYS A 55 10.05 -2.06 -3.71
CA LYS A 55 11.12 -1.21 -3.18
C LYS A 55 10.53 -0.11 -2.31
N ASN A 56 11.28 0.28 -1.28
CA ASN A 56 10.91 1.38 -0.39
C ASN A 56 9.48 1.25 0.17
N VAL A 57 8.97 0.01 0.25
CA VAL A 57 7.71 -0.33 0.89
C VAL A 57 8.01 -1.15 2.13
N SER A 58 7.49 -0.70 3.24
CA SER A 58 7.42 -1.43 4.50
C SER A 58 5.98 -1.55 4.95
N LEU A 59 5.73 -2.36 5.97
CA LEU A 59 4.38 -2.64 6.43
C LEU A 59 4.34 -2.47 7.94
N VAL A 60 3.57 -1.53 8.43
CA VAL A 60 3.28 -1.38 9.86
C VAL A 60 2.35 -2.50 10.28
N ARG A 61 2.78 -3.28 11.26
CA ARG A 61 2.09 -4.47 11.72
C ARG A 61 1.59 -4.28 13.15
N ARG A 62 0.28 -4.37 13.34
CA ARG A 62 -0.39 -4.33 14.65
C ARG A 62 -0.88 -5.70 15.11
N GLY A 63 -0.92 -6.67 14.19
CA GLY A 63 -1.33 -8.06 14.40
C GLY A 63 -0.92 -8.95 13.23
N SER A 64 -1.50 -10.13 13.10
CA SER A 64 -1.23 -11.05 12.00
C SER A 64 -2.04 -10.79 10.74
N TYR A 65 -2.98 -9.85 10.77
CA TYR A 65 -3.90 -9.49 9.69
C TYR A 65 -3.78 -8.01 9.33
N ALA A 66 -3.97 -7.68 8.03
CA ALA A 66 -4.18 -6.34 7.51
C ALA A 66 -3.09 -5.32 7.90
N TRP A 67 -1.93 -5.43 7.27
CA TRP A 67 -0.79 -4.56 7.57
C TRP A 67 -0.85 -3.26 6.75
N GLU A 68 -0.55 -2.14 7.41
CA GLU A 68 -0.59 -0.82 6.80
C GLU A 68 0.64 -0.59 5.90
N PRO A 69 0.46 -0.32 4.59
CA PRO A 69 1.60 -0.03 3.71
C PRO A 69 2.18 1.36 3.98
N VAL A 70 3.50 1.41 4.03
CA VAL A 70 4.32 2.61 4.17
C VAL A 70 5.22 2.70 2.95
N VAL A 71 5.17 3.82 2.24
CA VAL A 71 5.97 4.06 1.03
C VAL A 71 6.96 5.20 1.30
N ASN A 72 8.23 4.99 0.99
CA ASN A 72 9.30 5.97 1.25
C ASN A 72 9.36 6.41 2.73
N ASN A 73 9.08 5.51 3.68
CA ASN A 73 8.96 5.80 5.11
C ASN A 73 7.87 6.82 5.46
N MET A 74 6.81 6.86 4.66
CA MET A 74 5.63 7.69 4.86
C MET A 74 4.38 6.82 5.00
N ALA A 75 3.63 7.02 6.07
CA ALA A 75 2.39 6.29 6.37
C ALA A 75 1.23 6.72 5.44
N MET A 76 0.09 6.06 5.58
CA MET A 76 -1.07 6.17 4.67
C MET A 76 -1.63 7.60 4.54
N GLU A 77 -1.40 8.50 5.48
CA GLU A 77 -1.79 9.92 5.36
C GLU A 77 -1.11 10.61 4.18
N ARG A 78 0.08 10.13 3.81
CA ARG A 78 0.93 10.67 2.72
C ARG A 78 0.98 9.77 1.50
N VAL A 79 0.30 8.61 1.54
CA VAL A 79 0.27 7.61 0.46
C VAL A 79 -1.16 7.40 -0.01
N SER A 80 -1.39 7.46 -1.31
CA SER A 80 -2.71 7.20 -1.88
C SER A 80 -2.85 5.74 -2.27
N THR A 81 -3.74 5.00 -1.63
CA THR A 81 -4.07 3.62 -2.02
C THR A 81 -5.43 3.57 -2.73
N THR A 82 -5.48 2.90 -3.88
CA THR A 82 -6.70 2.71 -4.68
C THR A 82 -6.86 1.24 -5.08
N ILE A 83 -8.10 0.84 -5.34
CA ILE A 83 -8.43 -0.44 -5.96
C ILE A 83 -8.98 -0.14 -7.36
N ASP A 84 -8.25 -0.51 -8.40
CA ASP A 84 -8.59 -0.24 -9.82
C ASP A 84 -8.98 1.23 -10.08
N GLY A 85 -8.23 2.16 -9.46
CA GLY A 85 -8.43 3.62 -9.51
C GLY A 85 -9.53 4.17 -8.58
N MET A 86 -10.29 3.32 -7.89
CA MET A 86 -11.33 3.74 -6.96
C MET A 86 -10.74 4.24 -5.64
N LYS A 87 -11.19 5.40 -5.16
CA LYS A 87 -10.86 5.90 -3.82
C LYS A 87 -11.71 5.20 -2.77
N ILE A 88 -11.04 4.69 -1.76
CA ILE A 88 -11.64 3.99 -0.63
C ILE A 88 -11.00 4.52 0.64
N PHE A 89 -11.81 4.77 1.66
CA PHE A 89 -11.34 5.20 2.98
C PHE A 89 -11.70 4.12 3.99
N TYR A 90 -10.75 3.76 4.83
CA TYR A 90 -10.96 2.84 5.94
C TYR A 90 -11.91 3.43 6.98
N ALA A 91 -12.51 2.59 7.82
CA ALA A 91 -13.47 2.98 8.85
C ALA A 91 -12.93 2.87 10.29
N CYS A 92 -11.67 2.48 10.45
CA CYS A 92 -11.01 2.29 11.74
C CYS A 92 -10.09 3.45 12.08
N THR A 93 -10.27 4.05 13.26
CA THR A 93 -9.39 5.12 13.76
C THR A 93 -7.95 4.65 13.97
N ASP A 94 -7.75 3.37 14.32
CA ASP A 94 -6.44 2.75 14.56
C ASP A 94 -5.86 2.05 13.32
N LYS A 95 -6.47 2.26 12.14
CA LYS A 95 -6.01 1.73 10.86
C LYS A 95 -5.85 0.20 10.82
N MET A 96 -6.75 -0.51 11.51
CA MET A 96 -6.78 -1.98 11.53
C MET A 96 -7.29 -2.58 10.21
N ASP A 97 -7.91 -1.77 9.34
CA ASP A 97 -8.50 -2.17 8.07
C ASP A 97 -7.98 -1.33 6.88
N PRO A 98 -6.65 -1.33 6.61
CA PRO A 98 -6.11 -0.60 5.46
C PRO A 98 -6.76 -1.08 4.16
N VAL A 99 -6.85 -0.21 3.15
CA VAL A 99 -7.50 -0.48 1.85
C VAL A 99 -6.99 -1.76 1.18
N THR A 100 -5.74 -2.12 1.43
CA THR A 100 -5.11 -3.35 0.95
C THR A 100 -5.75 -4.62 1.51
N SER A 101 -6.45 -4.54 2.64
CA SER A 101 -7.10 -5.69 3.26
C SER A 101 -8.40 -6.12 2.58
N TYR A 102 -9.02 -5.29 1.73
CA TYR A 102 -10.32 -5.58 1.12
C TYR A 102 -10.27 -6.42 -0.17
N VAL A 103 -9.09 -6.80 -0.61
CA VAL A 103 -8.88 -7.65 -1.78
C VAL A 103 -8.02 -8.86 -1.47
N GLU A 104 -8.15 -9.89 -2.28
CA GLU A 104 -7.27 -11.06 -2.26
C GLU A 104 -6.31 -11.03 -3.44
N SER A 105 -5.13 -11.66 -3.29
CA SER A 105 -4.14 -11.72 -4.36
C SER A 105 -4.68 -12.39 -5.63
N SER A 106 -5.61 -13.33 -5.49
CA SER A 106 -6.31 -13.99 -6.61
C SER A 106 -7.14 -13.03 -7.46
N ASN A 107 -7.70 -11.98 -6.84
CA ASN A 107 -8.46 -10.94 -7.55
C ASN A 107 -7.56 -9.91 -8.24
N LEU A 108 -6.27 -9.91 -7.97
CA LEU A 108 -5.32 -8.93 -8.52
C LEU A 108 -4.62 -9.43 -9.78
N GLN A 109 -4.48 -8.55 -10.75
CA GLN A 109 -3.55 -8.68 -11.86
C GLN A 109 -2.17 -8.19 -11.46
N SER A 110 -2.10 -7.03 -10.83
CA SER A 110 -0.83 -6.40 -10.43
C SER A 110 -1.05 -5.36 -9.33
N ILE A 111 0.04 -5.04 -8.64
CA ILE A 111 0.16 -3.91 -7.73
C ILE A 111 1.08 -2.90 -8.40
N LEU A 112 0.57 -1.70 -8.66
CA LEU A 112 1.34 -0.60 -9.24
C LEU A 112 1.78 0.34 -8.12
N LEU A 113 3.09 0.50 -7.95
CA LEU A 113 3.68 1.49 -7.07
C LEU A 113 4.24 2.64 -7.90
N ASN A 114 3.72 3.83 -7.69
CA ASN A 114 4.34 5.07 -8.14
C ASN A 114 4.96 5.75 -6.93
N SER A 115 6.29 5.79 -6.89
CA SER A 115 7.05 6.37 -5.78
C SER A 115 7.10 7.89 -5.90
N GLY A 116 6.86 8.59 -4.79
CA GLY A 116 6.98 10.03 -4.68
C GLY A 116 5.96 10.83 -5.50
N LEU A 117 6.37 12.01 -5.93
CA LEU A 117 5.50 13.01 -6.58
C LEU A 117 5.28 12.76 -8.08
N ASN A 118 6.08 11.94 -8.73
CA ASN A 118 5.92 11.56 -10.15
C ASN A 118 4.72 10.64 -10.42
N GLY A 119 3.81 10.56 -9.52
CA GLY A 119 2.85 9.51 -9.42
C GLY A 119 1.68 9.53 -10.39
N ASN A 120 0.85 8.54 -10.20
CA ASN A 120 -0.40 8.27 -10.90
C ASN A 120 -1.29 9.52 -11.00
N PRO A 121 -1.76 9.93 -12.19
CA PRO A 121 -2.67 11.07 -12.37
C PRO A 121 -4.01 10.88 -11.64
N GLN A 122 -4.40 9.65 -11.31
CA GLN A 122 -5.60 9.36 -10.53
C GLN A 122 -5.40 9.53 -9.01
N ALA A 123 -4.14 9.58 -8.53
CA ALA A 123 -3.86 9.74 -7.11
C ALA A 123 -4.04 11.18 -6.64
N THR A 124 -4.71 11.37 -5.51
CA THR A 124 -4.91 12.66 -4.84
C THR A 124 -4.26 12.67 -3.47
N GLY A 125 -3.72 13.82 -3.06
CA GLY A 125 -3.23 14.03 -1.69
C GLY A 125 -2.00 13.20 -1.31
N ASN A 126 -1.21 12.73 -2.26
CA ASN A 126 -0.04 11.92 -2.01
C ASN A 126 1.25 12.73 -2.17
N ILE A 127 2.15 12.60 -1.22
CA ILE A 127 3.54 13.08 -1.28
C ILE A 127 4.49 11.88 -1.39
N GLY A 128 4.26 10.85 -0.57
CA GLY A 128 5.09 9.65 -0.50
C GLY A 128 4.98 8.72 -1.70
N GLY A 129 3.85 8.78 -2.40
CA GLY A 129 3.59 7.92 -3.55
C GLY A 129 2.16 7.41 -3.61
N SER A 130 1.90 6.48 -4.53
CA SER A 130 0.60 5.83 -4.65
C SER A 130 0.72 4.34 -4.93
N LEU A 131 -0.19 3.57 -4.34
CA LEU A 131 -0.43 2.17 -4.61
C LEU A 131 -1.76 2.02 -5.34
N ASP A 132 -1.77 1.36 -6.47
CA ASP A 132 -3.01 0.99 -7.15
C ASP A 132 -3.09 -0.54 -7.32
N LEU A 133 -4.09 -1.14 -6.70
CA LEU A 133 -4.37 -2.57 -6.74
C LEU A 133 -5.20 -2.86 -7.97
N LYS A 134 -4.56 -3.25 -9.08
CA LYS A 134 -5.21 -3.55 -10.36
C LYS A 134 -5.93 -4.87 -10.31
N LEU A 135 -7.24 -4.86 -10.53
CA LEU A 135 -8.07 -6.04 -10.55
C LEU A 135 -7.84 -6.87 -11.81
N ARG A 136 -7.86 -8.18 -11.66
CA ARG A 136 -7.80 -9.12 -12.77
C ARG A 136 -9.15 -9.20 -13.47
N LYS A 137 -9.15 -9.02 -14.77
CA LYS A 137 -10.33 -9.14 -15.65
C LYS A 137 -10.07 -10.22 -16.69
N ALA A 138 -11.08 -11.06 -16.95
CA ALA A 138 -10.96 -12.14 -17.93
C ALA A 138 -10.73 -11.62 -19.35
N GLY A 139 -11.34 -10.45 -19.67
CA GLY A 139 -11.22 -9.84 -20.99
C GLY A 139 -12.11 -10.50 -22.06
N PHE A 140 -12.13 -9.90 -23.25
CA PHE A 140 -12.92 -10.40 -24.38
C PHE A 140 -12.03 -11.29 -25.27
N LEU A 141 -12.53 -12.49 -25.61
CA LEU A 141 -11.86 -13.43 -26.51
C LEU A 141 -12.74 -13.69 -27.72
N TYR A 142 -12.12 -13.95 -28.89
CA TYR A 142 -12.85 -14.28 -30.09
C TYR A 142 -13.59 -15.62 -29.94
N ASP A 143 -12.86 -16.63 -29.47
CA ASP A 143 -13.39 -17.96 -29.17
C ASP A 143 -13.80 -18.03 -27.70
N PRO A 144 -15.00 -18.54 -27.40
CA PRO A 144 -15.44 -18.69 -26.01
C PRO A 144 -14.53 -19.63 -25.21
N GLU A 145 -14.14 -19.17 -24.02
CA GLU A 145 -13.25 -19.95 -23.13
C GLU A 145 -13.78 -19.90 -21.69
N TRP A 146 -13.75 -21.05 -21.03
CA TRP A 146 -13.95 -21.19 -19.59
C TRP A 146 -12.63 -21.50 -18.92
N LYS A 147 -12.38 -20.88 -17.77
CA LYS A 147 -11.28 -21.24 -16.87
C LYS A 147 -11.82 -21.39 -15.47
N VAL A 148 -11.34 -22.42 -14.79
CA VAL A 148 -11.69 -22.71 -13.39
C VAL A 148 -10.40 -22.88 -12.61
N GLY A 149 -10.32 -22.26 -11.44
CA GLY A 149 -9.18 -22.36 -10.55
C GLY A 149 -9.62 -22.74 -9.13
N ALA A 150 -8.75 -23.44 -8.43
CA ALA A 150 -8.90 -23.73 -7.00
C ALA A 150 -7.56 -23.60 -6.32
N ASP A 151 -7.57 -23.01 -5.13
CA ASP A 151 -6.39 -22.79 -4.30
C ASP A 151 -6.63 -23.36 -2.89
N ALA A 152 -5.62 -24.03 -2.34
CA ALA A 152 -5.59 -24.47 -0.96
C ALA A 152 -4.21 -24.19 -0.36
N GLY A 153 -4.18 -23.65 0.86
CA GLY A 153 -2.94 -23.30 1.56
C GLY A 153 -3.01 -23.64 3.04
N TYR A 154 -1.88 -24.03 3.59
CA TYR A 154 -1.71 -24.29 5.02
C TYR A 154 -0.37 -23.78 5.51
N GLU A 155 -0.37 -23.16 6.71
CA GLU A 155 0.83 -22.76 7.45
C GLU A 155 0.82 -23.40 8.84
N SER A 156 1.96 -23.92 9.28
CA SER A 156 2.07 -24.63 10.56
C SER A 156 2.04 -23.68 11.76
N ASN A 157 2.51 -22.45 11.61
CA ASN A 157 2.55 -21.46 12.69
C ASN A 157 1.30 -20.56 12.64
N GLY A 158 0.43 -20.72 13.66
CA GLY A 158 -0.91 -20.15 13.68
C GLY A 158 -1.93 -20.92 12.87
N HIS A 159 -1.62 -22.14 12.38
CA HIS A 159 -2.52 -23.03 11.63
C HIS A 159 -3.34 -22.31 10.55
N LEU A 160 -2.71 -21.34 9.87
CA LEU A 160 -3.40 -20.60 8.81
C LEU A 160 -3.86 -21.56 7.73
N GLN A 161 -5.14 -21.49 7.42
CA GLN A 161 -5.79 -22.23 6.34
C GLN A 161 -6.32 -21.22 5.31
N VAL A 162 -6.11 -21.50 4.04
CA VAL A 162 -6.62 -20.72 2.92
C VAL A 162 -7.29 -21.66 1.94
N TYR A 163 -8.54 -21.37 1.60
CA TYR A 163 -9.28 -22.08 0.57
C TYR A 163 -9.90 -21.09 -0.38
N GLY A 164 -9.80 -21.36 -1.66
CA GLY A 164 -10.36 -20.49 -2.68
C GLY A 164 -10.78 -21.22 -3.93
N GLY A 165 -11.73 -20.63 -4.62
CA GLY A 165 -12.16 -21.10 -5.93
C GLY A 165 -12.54 -19.90 -6.79
N GLU A 166 -12.25 -19.99 -8.07
CA GLU A 166 -12.55 -18.99 -9.05
C GLU A 166 -12.98 -19.60 -10.38
N ALA A 167 -13.83 -18.87 -11.10
CA ALA A 167 -14.22 -19.23 -12.44
C ALA A 167 -14.25 -17.98 -13.33
N SER A 168 -13.93 -18.16 -14.59
CA SER A 168 -14.06 -17.11 -15.59
C SER A 168 -14.62 -17.67 -16.89
N TYR A 169 -15.37 -16.81 -17.56
CA TYR A 169 -15.85 -17.03 -18.92
C TYR A 169 -15.51 -15.81 -19.77
N SER A 170 -15.02 -16.05 -20.96
CA SER A 170 -14.71 -15.03 -21.94
C SER A 170 -15.32 -15.38 -23.29
N SER A 171 -15.86 -14.37 -23.96
CA SER A 171 -16.36 -14.48 -25.34
C SER A 171 -16.11 -13.16 -26.08
N LYS A 172 -16.51 -13.07 -27.33
CA LYS A 172 -16.35 -11.85 -28.14
C LYS A 172 -17.11 -10.64 -27.58
N SER A 173 -18.29 -10.85 -26.97
CA SER A 173 -19.18 -9.78 -26.50
C SER A 173 -19.31 -9.66 -25.00
N PHE A 174 -18.92 -10.68 -24.27
CA PHE A 174 -19.10 -10.74 -22.81
C PHE A 174 -17.97 -11.50 -22.14
N TYR A 175 -17.54 -11.01 -20.98
CA TYR A 175 -16.73 -11.78 -20.05
C TYR A 175 -17.22 -11.62 -18.62
N THR A 176 -16.93 -12.59 -17.80
CA THR A 176 -17.03 -12.51 -16.34
C THR A 176 -15.94 -13.32 -15.69
N ASN A 177 -15.47 -12.87 -14.54
CA ASN A 177 -14.63 -13.65 -13.65
C ASN A 177 -15.00 -13.34 -12.20
N GLY A 178 -15.16 -14.39 -11.42
CA GLY A 178 -15.50 -14.27 -10.02
C GLY A 178 -14.84 -15.37 -9.19
N GLY A 179 -14.75 -15.13 -7.90
CA GLY A 179 -14.16 -16.08 -6.95
C GLY A 179 -14.63 -15.84 -5.53
N PHE A 180 -14.38 -16.85 -4.72
CA PHE A 180 -14.63 -16.85 -3.28
C PHE A 180 -13.39 -17.41 -2.57
N PHE A 181 -12.98 -16.74 -1.48
CA PHE A 181 -11.84 -17.12 -0.66
C PHE A 181 -12.18 -17.06 0.82
N TYR A 182 -11.70 -18.05 1.55
CA TYR A 182 -11.80 -18.15 3.00
C TYR A 182 -10.41 -18.30 3.59
N ARG A 183 -10.13 -17.55 4.65
CA ARG A 183 -8.91 -17.62 5.45
C ARG A 183 -9.27 -17.75 6.91
N HIS A 184 -8.54 -18.60 7.63
CA HIS A 184 -8.64 -18.76 9.07
C HIS A 184 -7.25 -18.99 9.65
N ALA A 185 -6.93 -18.29 10.72
CA ALA A 185 -5.70 -18.48 11.48
C ALA A 185 -5.99 -18.45 12.99
N ASP A 186 -5.33 -19.33 13.71
CA ASP A 186 -5.22 -19.29 15.17
C ASP A 186 -4.12 -18.29 15.59
N ASN A 187 -3.92 -18.14 16.91
CA ASN A 187 -2.79 -17.40 17.44
C ASN A 187 -1.47 -17.98 16.95
N TYR A 188 -0.56 -17.09 16.49
CA TYR A 188 0.77 -17.55 16.09
C TYR A 188 1.73 -17.64 17.28
N LYS A 189 2.85 -18.33 17.07
CA LYS A 189 3.96 -18.43 18.02
C LYS A 189 5.17 -17.67 17.52
N GLU A 190 5.80 -16.91 18.42
CA GLU A 190 7.09 -16.26 18.15
C GLU A 190 8.24 -17.28 18.17
N GLY A 191 9.44 -16.86 17.78
CA GLY A 191 10.64 -17.69 17.92
C GLY A 191 10.86 -18.14 19.37
N GLY A 192 11.11 -19.45 19.55
CA GLY A 192 11.14 -20.07 20.87
C GLY A 192 9.78 -20.63 21.33
N GLY A 193 8.72 -20.50 20.54
CA GLY A 193 7.45 -21.22 20.69
C GLY A 193 6.43 -20.58 21.65
N ARG A 194 6.67 -19.37 22.21
CA ARG A 194 5.69 -18.67 23.02
C ARG A 194 4.56 -18.15 22.12
N GLU A 195 3.32 -18.41 22.53
CA GLU A 195 2.14 -17.93 21.81
C GLU A 195 1.98 -16.41 21.98
N VAL A 196 1.61 -15.76 20.88
CA VAL A 196 1.21 -14.35 20.86
C VAL A 196 -0.31 -14.31 20.86
N SER A 197 -0.87 -14.07 22.04
CA SER A 197 -2.33 -13.99 22.24
C SER A 197 -2.94 -12.88 21.39
N PHE A 198 -4.22 -13.03 21.04
CA PHE A 198 -4.96 -12.05 20.23
C PHE A 198 -4.31 -11.79 18.86
N SER A 199 -3.91 -12.87 18.19
CA SER A 199 -3.33 -12.78 16.85
C SER A 199 -4.05 -13.67 15.82
N GLN A 200 -5.17 -14.28 16.21
CA GLN A 200 -6.08 -15.05 15.37
C GLN A 200 -6.87 -14.15 14.41
N PHE A 201 -7.39 -14.70 13.33
CA PHE A 201 -8.35 -14.04 12.46
C PHE A 201 -9.15 -15.01 11.59
N GLN A 202 -10.29 -14.56 11.11
CA GLN A 202 -11.10 -15.23 10.12
C GLN A 202 -11.56 -14.23 9.06
N LYS A 203 -11.51 -14.63 7.78
CA LYS A 203 -11.85 -13.75 6.66
C LYS A 203 -12.55 -14.50 5.54
N VAL A 204 -13.54 -13.87 4.93
CA VAL A 204 -14.15 -14.25 3.65
C VAL A 204 -14.04 -13.11 2.66
N ASN A 205 -13.80 -13.45 1.39
CA ASN A 205 -13.78 -12.49 0.28
C ASN A 205 -14.51 -13.10 -0.90
N ALA A 206 -15.40 -12.33 -1.51
CA ALA A 206 -16.08 -12.71 -2.75
C ALA A 206 -15.98 -11.56 -3.74
N PHE A 207 -15.72 -11.86 -4.99
CA PHE A 207 -15.63 -10.83 -6.03
C PHE A 207 -16.22 -11.30 -7.35
N ASN A 208 -16.64 -10.33 -8.17
CA ASN A 208 -16.98 -10.55 -9.56
C ASN A 208 -16.57 -9.33 -10.39
N ASN A 209 -15.95 -9.57 -11.53
CA ASN A 209 -15.71 -8.59 -12.57
C ASN A 209 -16.40 -9.06 -13.85
N PHE A 210 -17.03 -8.15 -14.57
CA PHE A 210 -17.73 -8.47 -15.82
C PHE A 210 -17.54 -7.36 -16.84
N GLY A 211 -17.71 -7.69 -18.10
CA GLY A 211 -17.68 -6.73 -19.19
C GLY A 211 -18.58 -7.10 -20.34
N PHE A 212 -19.19 -6.09 -20.94
CA PHE A 212 -19.98 -6.17 -22.15
C PHE A 212 -19.34 -5.31 -23.23
N ARG A 213 -19.08 -5.89 -24.40
CA ARG A 213 -18.61 -5.17 -25.59
C ARG A 213 -19.82 -4.67 -26.36
N LEU A 214 -19.99 -3.36 -26.43
CA LEU A 214 -21.10 -2.70 -27.14
C LEU A 214 -20.79 -2.53 -28.62
N SER A 215 -19.51 -2.29 -28.94
CA SER A 215 -18.97 -2.20 -30.31
C SER A 215 -17.49 -2.68 -30.31
N PRO A 216 -16.83 -2.78 -31.46
CA PRO A 216 -15.38 -3.09 -31.47
C PRO A 216 -14.54 -2.12 -30.62
N GLN A 217 -15.00 -0.87 -30.46
CA GLN A 217 -14.31 0.19 -29.74
C GLN A 217 -14.87 0.45 -28.33
N ASP A 218 -16.11 0.05 -28.05
CA ASP A 218 -16.83 0.44 -26.84
C ASP A 218 -17.09 -0.76 -25.94
N ALA A 219 -16.84 -0.58 -24.63
CA ALA A 219 -17.15 -1.58 -23.63
C ALA A 219 -17.68 -0.94 -22.33
N ILE A 220 -18.56 -1.66 -21.66
CA ILE A 220 -18.97 -1.40 -20.27
C ILE A 220 -18.38 -2.50 -19.42
N GLU A 221 -17.73 -2.12 -18.31
CA GLU A 221 -17.16 -3.08 -17.35
C GLU A 221 -17.66 -2.75 -15.95
N GLY A 222 -17.90 -3.79 -15.16
CA GLY A 222 -18.32 -3.66 -13.77
C GLY A 222 -17.47 -4.50 -12.83
N THR A 223 -17.44 -4.08 -11.57
CA THR A 223 -16.75 -4.75 -10.47
C THR A 223 -17.65 -4.79 -9.25
N PHE A 224 -17.60 -5.90 -8.55
CA PHE A 224 -18.20 -6.12 -7.25
C PHE A 224 -17.20 -6.83 -6.36
N ILE A 225 -17.01 -6.35 -5.11
CA ILE A 225 -16.19 -6.98 -4.08
C ILE A 225 -16.96 -6.92 -2.77
N PHE A 226 -17.05 -8.05 -2.10
CA PHE A 226 -17.49 -8.20 -0.73
C PHE A 226 -16.37 -8.81 0.08
N ASP A 227 -15.96 -8.14 1.14
CA ASP A 227 -14.92 -8.58 2.05
C ASP A 227 -15.43 -8.50 3.49
N ARG A 228 -15.17 -9.54 4.29
CA ARG A 228 -15.54 -9.55 5.69
C ARG A 228 -14.51 -10.31 6.52
N ALA A 229 -13.96 -9.62 7.52
CA ALA A 229 -13.12 -10.22 8.54
C ALA A 229 -13.84 -10.18 9.89
N THR A 230 -13.69 -11.25 10.67
CA THR A 230 -14.29 -11.42 11.99
C THR A 230 -13.30 -12.10 12.93
N ASN A 231 -13.49 -11.97 14.22
CA ASN A 231 -12.61 -12.58 15.23
C ASN A 231 -11.14 -12.24 14.97
N VAL A 232 -10.84 -10.96 14.73
CA VAL A 232 -9.49 -10.52 14.41
C VAL A 232 -8.82 -9.95 15.64
N GLY A 233 -7.82 -10.63 16.16
CA GLY A 233 -7.03 -10.17 17.29
C GLY A 233 -5.91 -9.22 16.88
N TYR A 234 -5.66 -8.21 17.72
CA TYR A 234 -4.61 -7.21 17.55
C TYR A 234 -3.74 -7.11 18.80
N PRO A 235 -2.66 -7.89 18.90
CA PRO A 235 -1.82 -7.94 20.12
C PRO A 235 -1.15 -6.60 20.46
N ALA A 236 -0.99 -5.71 19.49
CA ALA A 236 -0.42 -4.38 19.71
C ALA A 236 -1.44 -3.32 20.14
N LEU A 237 -2.73 -3.66 20.24
CA LEU A 237 -3.81 -2.75 20.54
C LEU A 237 -4.61 -3.25 21.74
N ASN A 238 -5.38 -2.35 22.37
CA ASN A 238 -6.19 -2.70 23.52
C ASN A 238 -7.54 -3.34 23.16
N MET A 239 -7.89 -3.35 21.87
CA MET A 239 -9.16 -3.84 21.33
C MET A 239 -8.92 -4.79 20.18
N ASP A 240 -9.90 -5.65 19.93
CA ASP A 240 -9.95 -6.58 18.80
C ASP A 240 -11.03 -6.16 17.81
N VAL A 241 -11.03 -6.75 16.60
CA VAL A 241 -12.06 -6.47 15.61
C VAL A 241 -13.10 -7.57 15.61
N ALA A 242 -14.29 -7.23 16.11
CA ALA A 242 -15.45 -8.11 16.01
C ALA A 242 -15.91 -8.27 14.57
N LYS A 243 -15.90 -7.18 13.79
CA LYS A 243 -16.29 -7.17 12.38
C LYS A 243 -15.62 -6.03 11.60
N ALA A 244 -14.94 -6.35 10.51
CA ALA A 244 -14.57 -5.42 9.45
C ALA A 244 -15.22 -5.90 8.15
N GLU A 245 -15.98 -5.04 7.48
CA GLU A 245 -16.77 -5.41 6.30
C GLU A 245 -16.64 -4.31 5.22
N ALA A 246 -16.37 -4.73 4.00
CA ALA A 246 -16.27 -3.85 2.85
C ALA A 246 -17.19 -4.32 1.72
N PHE A 247 -17.98 -3.41 1.19
CA PHE A 247 -18.75 -3.54 -0.02
C PHE A 247 -18.25 -2.53 -1.04
N ILE A 248 -17.75 -2.98 -2.19
CA ILE A 248 -17.14 -2.13 -3.20
C ILE A 248 -17.72 -2.48 -4.56
N THR A 249 -18.20 -1.49 -5.29
CA THR A 249 -18.76 -1.69 -6.62
C THR A 249 -18.42 -0.55 -7.56
N SER A 250 -18.31 -0.85 -8.84
CA SER A 250 -18.10 0.16 -9.88
C SER A 250 -18.69 -0.25 -11.22
N LEU A 251 -18.95 0.78 -12.04
CA LEU A 251 -19.30 0.63 -13.45
C LEU A 251 -18.44 1.60 -14.25
N SER A 252 -17.82 1.13 -15.33
CA SER A 252 -17.02 1.96 -16.22
C SER A 252 -17.44 1.79 -17.67
N TYR A 253 -17.39 2.90 -18.40
CA TYR A 253 -17.46 2.92 -19.84
C TYR A 253 -16.06 3.19 -20.39
N LYS A 254 -15.65 2.39 -21.38
CA LYS A 254 -14.36 2.51 -22.06
C LYS A 254 -14.57 2.61 -23.55
N ARG A 255 -13.85 3.54 -24.18
CA ARG A 255 -13.78 3.68 -25.61
C ARG A 255 -12.33 3.73 -26.07
N LEU A 256 -12.02 2.97 -27.10
CA LEU A 256 -10.73 2.93 -27.75
C LEU A 256 -10.86 3.49 -29.17
N TRP A 257 -9.87 4.24 -29.62
CA TRP A 257 -9.78 4.71 -31.00
C TRP A 257 -8.44 4.27 -31.59
N GLU A 258 -8.48 3.74 -32.78
CA GLU A 258 -7.29 3.43 -33.56
C GLU A 258 -6.89 4.65 -34.38
N GLU A 259 -5.59 4.93 -34.50
CA GLU A 259 -4.98 5.96 -35.35
C GLU A 259 -5.56 7.39 -35.20
N ARG A 260 -6.06 7.74 -34.01
CA ARG A 260 -6.55 9.09 -33.71
C ARG A 260 -5.69 9.78 -32.64
N LEU A 261 -5.81 11.12 -32.56
CA LEU A 261 -5.17 11.90 -31.50
C LEU A 261 -5.54 11.35 -30.11
N VAL A 262 -6.83 11.16 -29.85
CA VAL A 262 -7.32 10.51 -28.63
C VAL A 262 -7.32 9.00 -28.87
N GLN A 263 -6.59 8.27 -28.04
CA GLN A 263 -6.44 6.83 -28.13
C GLN A 263 -7.43 6.07 -27.24
N SER A 264 -7.73 6.62 -26.05
CA SER A 264 -8.67 5.99 -25.13
C SER A 264 -9.34 7.00 -24.23
N TRP A 265 -10.57 6.65 -23.88
CA TRP A 265 -11.35 7.34 -22.86
C TRP A 265 -11.99 6.30 -21.94
N GLU A 266 -11.84 6.49 -20.64
CA GLU A 266 -12.48 5.67 -19.61
C GLU A 266 -13.15 6.60 -18.60
N THR A 267 -14.43 6.37 -18.34
CA THR A 267 -15.14 7.00 -17.22
C THR A 267 -15.65 5.90 -16.31
N LYS A 268 -15.34 5.98 -15.03
CA LYS A 268 -15.79 5.04 -14.00
C LYS A 268 -16.54 5.78 -12.91
N VAL A 269 -17.70 5.24 -12.55
CA VAL A 269 -18.42 5.59 -11.34
C VAL A 269 -18.28 4.47 -10.34
N TYR A 270 -18.19 4.79 -9.04
CA TYR A 270 -18.02 3.78 -8.01
C TYR A 270 -18.69 4.17 -6.69
N TYR A 271 -19.00 3.16 -5.92
CA TYR A 271 -19.50 3.26 -4.56
C TYR A 271 -18.82 2.23 -3.69
N ASN A 272 -18.47 2.63 -2.46
CA ASN A 272 -18.02 1.70 -1.44
C ASN A 272 -18.60 2.07 -0.08
N HIS A 273 -18.82 1.04 0.74
CA HIS A 273 -19.26 1.14 2.12
C HIS A 273 -18.41 0.23 2.98
N ILE A 274 -17.77 0.82 3.99
CA ILE A 274 -16.91 0.12 4.94
C ILE A 274 -17.52 0.25 6.33
N THR A 275 -17.61 -0.85 7.05
CA THR A 275 -18.01 -0.90 8.45
C THR A 275 -16.89 -1.56 9.24
N HIS A 276 -16.52 -0.97 10.35
CA HIS A 276 -15.52 -1.51 11.25
C HIS A 276 -16.04 -1.44 12.69
N VAL A 277 -16.03 -2.55 13.40
CA VAL A 277 -16.48 -2.63 14.80
C VAL A 277 -15.35 -3.22 15.62
N MET A 278 -14.81 -2.43 16.52
CA MET A 278 -13.84 -2.86 17.52
C MET A 278 -14.54 -3.03 18.85
N ASP A 279 -14.12 -4.01 19.62
CA ASP A 279 -14.47 -4.18 21.03
C ASP A 279 -13.33 -4.85 21.81
N ASP A 280 -13.46 -4.93 23.08
CA ASP A 280 -12.53 -5.61 23.98
C ASP A 280 -13.18 -6.78 24.74
N THR A 281 -14.32 -7.27 24.25
CA THR A 281 -15.12 -8.33 24.92
C THR A 281 -14.35 -9.64 25.08
N THR A 282 -13.36 -9.90 24.22
CA THR A 282 -12.49 -11.08 24.28
C THR A 282 -11.27 -10.88 25.19
N ARG A 283 -11.04 -9.65 25.69
CA ARG A 283 -9.88 -9.31 26.51
C ARG A 283 -10.13 -9.59 27.96
N PRO A 284 -9.27 -10.38 28.64
CA PRO A 284 -9.33 -10.49 30.11
C PRO A 284 -8.81 -9.21 30.75
N ASP A 285 -9.21 -8.96 31.98
CA ASP A 285 -8.65 -7.92 32.84
C ASP A 285 -8.80 -6.47 32.36
N VAL A 286 -9.83 -6.19 31.53
CA VAL A 286 -10.16 -4.82 31.11
C VAL A 286 -10.91 -4.10 32.21
N GLN A 287 -10.42 -2.93 32.63
CA GLN A 287 -11.03 -2.14 33.70
C GLN A 287 -12.32 -1.45 33.25
N ILE A 288 -12.33 -0.95 32.03
CA ILE A 288 -13.48 -0.28 31.40
C ILE A 288 -13.62 -0.86 30.00
N HIS A 289 -14.67 -1.64 29.77
CA HIS A 289 -14.99 -2.17 28.45
C HIS A 289 -15.41 -1.06 27.49
N MET A 290 -15.07 -1.23 26.23
CA MET A 290 -15.34 -0.25 25.18
C MET A 290 -15.83 -0.92 23.90
N ASP A 291 -16.79 -0.27 23.23
CA ASP A 291 -17.20 -0.55 21.87
C ASP A 291 -16.87 0.65 20.98
N MET A 292 -16.31 0.41 19.81
CA MET A 292 -15.87 1.48 18.91
C MET A 292 -16.26 1.17 17.45
N PRO A 293 -17.51 1.43 17.06
CA PRO A 293 -17.95 1.27 15.68
C PRO A 293 -17.53 2.46 14.82
N GLY A 294 -17.04 2.16 13.62
CA GLY A 294 -16.73 3.13 12.59
C GLY A 294 -17.41 2.80 11.27
N LYS A 295 -17.73 3.83 10.49
CA LYS A 295 -18.36 3.72 9.16
C LYS A 295 -17.73 4.69 8.19
N SER A 296 -17.45 4.21 7.00
CA SER A 296 -17.00 5.01 5.86
C SER A 296 -17.85 4.65 4.65
N TRP A 297 -18.34 5.64 3.94
CA TRP A 297 -18.90 5.40 2.63
C TRP A 297 -18.42 6.46 1.64
N THR A 298 -18.14 6.02 0.42
CA THR A 298 -17.61 6.88 -0.64
C THR A 298 -18.38 6.64 -1.92
N THR A 299 -18.80 7.71 -2.57
CA THR A 299 -19.23 7.67 -3.96
C THR A 299 -18.31 8.57 -4.78
N GLY A 300 -17.96 8.14 -5.96
CA GLY A 300 -17.05 8.92 -6.78
C GLY A 300 -17.06 8.54 -8.24
N LEU A 301 -16.41 9.37 -9.02
CA LEU A 301 -16.17 9.13 -10.43
C LEU A 301 -14.77 9.62 -10.83
N TYR A 302 -14.22 9.02 -11.85
CA TYR A 302 -13.12 9.61 -12.61
C TYR A 302 -13.37 9.49 -14.11
N SER A 303 -12.72 10.39 -14.86
CA SER A 303 -12.69 10.36 -16.32
C SER A 303 -11.28 10.54 -16.79
N LEU A 304 -10.74 9.51 -17.44
CA LEU A 304 -9.35 9.40 -17.88
C LEU A 304 -9.28 9.36 -19.40
N VAL A 305 -8.56 10.30 -19.97
CA VAL A 305 -8.31 10.40 -21.41
C VAL A 305 -6.83 10.23 -21.70
N ARG A 306 -6.51 9.40 -22.67
CA ARG A 306 -5.14 9.27 -23.21
C ARG A 306 -5.11 9.70 -24.65
N ALA A 307 -4.12 10.51 -24.99
CA ALA A 307 -3.91 11.01 -26.33
C ALA A 307 -2.43 10.91 -26.70
N SER A 308 -2.13 10.73 -28.00
CA SER A 308 -0.75 10.70 -28.49
C SER A 308 -0.64 11.48 -29.79
N LYS A 309 0.39 12.34 -29.87
CA LYS A 309 0.68 13.10 -31.09
C LYS A 309 2.19 13.33 -31.22
N GLY A 310 2.80 12.73 -32.22
CA GLY A 310 4.24 12.83 -32.43
C GLY A 310 5.05 12.32 -31.25
N ALA A 311 5.80 13.19 -30.61
CA ALA A 311 6.61 12.86 -29.44
C ALA A 311 5.84 12.83 -28.11
N HIS A 312 4.60 13.29 -28.07
CA HIS A 312 3.80 13.52 -26.86
C HIS A 312 2.84 12.37 -26.58
N GLU A 313 2.80 11.89 -25.34
CA GLU A 313 1.83 10.95 -24.79
C GLU A 313 1.14 11.61 -23.61
N LEU A 314 -0.03 12.19 -23.88
CA LEU A 314 -0.80 12.98 -22.93
C LEU A 314 -1.78 12.09 -22.16
N THR A 315 -1.88 12.32 -20.85
CA THR A 315 -2.92 11.74 -20.00
C THR A 315 -3.59 12.87 -19.23
N ALA A 316 -4.91 12.97 -19.34
CA ALA A 316 -5.74 13.88 -18.57
C ALA A 316 -6.69 13.07 -17.70
N ASN A 317 -6.83 13.45 -16.45
CA ASN A 317 -7.77 12.84 -15.52
C ASN A 317 -8.56 13.91 -14.76
N TYR A 318 -9.86 13.74 -14.73
CA TYR A 318 -10.76 14.44 -13.80
C TYR A 318 -11.22 13.46 -12.75
N ASP A 319 -11.17 13.81 -11.48
CA ASP A 319 -11.69 13.01 -10.37
C ASP A 319 -12.61 13.83 -9.47
N LEU A 320 -13.65 13.17 -8.99
CA LEU A 320 -14.62 13.69 -8.04
C LEU A 320 -15.00 12.58 -7.08
N TYR A 321 -14.96 12.84 -5.77
CA TYR A 321 -15.55 11.93 -4.80
C TYR A 321 -16.19 12.70 -3.64
N TYR A 322 -17.19 12.07 -3.05
CA TYR A 322 -17.72 12.43 -1.75
C TYR A 322 -17.54 11.26 -0.80
N ASN A 323 -16.88 11.49 0.31
CA ASN A 323 -16.68 10.52 1.38
C ASN A 323 -17.35 11.04 2.65
N ARG A 324 -17.88 10.13 3.47
CA ARG A 324 -18.41 10.43 4.81
C ARG A 324 -17.82 9.45 5.79
N LEU A 325 -17.18 9.98 6.84
CA LEU A 325 -16.55 9.23 7.92
C LEU A 325 -17.21 9.53 9.24
N PHE A 326 -17.59 8.49 9.96
CA PHE A 326 -18.14 8.56 11.30
C PHE A 326 -17.56 7.45 12.17
N ALA A 327 -17.18 7.77 13.40
CA ALA A 327 -16.86 6.79 14.44
C ALA A 327 -17.24 7.34 15.80
N ASP A 328 -17.69 6.46 16.67
CA ASP A 328 -17.96 6.75 18.06
C ASP A 328 -17.32 5.72 18.99
N MET A 329 -17.39 5.95 20.28
CA MET A 329 -16.93 5.05 21.31
C MET A 329 -17.91 5.09 22.47
N THR A 330 -18.30 3.92 22.96
CA THR A 330 -19.05 3.78 24.20
C THR A 330 -18.20 3.03 25.22
N MET A 331 -17.98 3.64 26.36
CA MET A 331 -17.26 3.07 27.51
C MET A 331 -18.23 2.61 28.57
N TYR A 332 -18.00 1.44 29.17
CA TYR A 332 -18.85 0.80 30.15
C TYR A 332 -18.10 0.68 31.49
N PRO A 333 -18.00 1.77 32.30
CA PRO A 333 -17.38 1.70 33.62
C PRO A 333 -18.23 0.88 34.56
N GLY A 334 -17.61 -0.03 35.30
CA GLY A 334 -18.31 -0.85 36.30
C GLY A 334 -19.01 0.00 37.36
N GLY A 335 -20.35 -0.14 37.51
CA GLY A 335 -21.13 0.56 38.50
C GLY A 335 -21.52 2.01 38.18
N ALA A 336 -21.23 2.52 36.97
CA ALA A 336 -21.65 3.84 36.49
C ALA A 336 -22.40 3.72 35.15
N ALA A 337 -23.08 4.81 34.74
CA ALA A 337 -23.72 4.86 33.44
C ALA A 337 -22.68 4.80 32.31
N PRO A 338 -23.02 4.18 31.15
CA PRO A 338 -22.15 4.20 29.96
C PRO A 338 -21.82 5.63 29.54
N MET A 339 -20.57 5.85 29.17
CA MET A 339 -20.08 7.12 28.61
C MET A 339 -19.96 7.01 27.10
N TYR A 340 -20.61 7.91 26.38
CA TYR A 340 -20.59 7.99 24.96
C TYR A 340 -19.70 9.13 24.48
N MET A 341 -18.96 8.92 23.40
CA MET A 341 -18.08 9.93 22.81
C MET A 341 -17.98 9.74 21.30
N VAL A 342 -18.05 10.83 20.55
CA VAL A 342 -17.86 10.83 19.11
C VAL A 342 -16.36 11.01 18.80
N THR A 343 -15.75 10.00 18.20
CA THR A 343 -14.31 9.99 17.88
C THR A 343 -13.99 10.55 16.49
N TRP A 344 -14.87 10.35 15.51
CA TRP A 344 -14.89 11.07 14.22
C TRP A 344 -16.26 11.72 14.03
N PRO A 345 -16.36 13.06 14.01
CA PRO A 345 -17.64 13.77 14.15
C PRO A 345 -18.45 13.83 12.85
N ASP A 346 -18.65 12.68 12.18
CA ASP A 346 -19.43 12.58 10.94
C ASP A 346 -18.98 13.60 9.89
N VAL A 347 -17.74 13.44 9.43
CA VAL A 347 -17.12 14.38 8.49
C VAL A 347 -17.46 14.02 7.05
N GLY A 348 -18.17 14.90 6.37
CA GLY A 348 -18.39 14.85 4.92
C GLY A 348 -17.24 15.53 4.20
N THR A 349 -16.58 14.83 3.27
CA THR A 349 -15.47 15.36 2.44
C THR A 349 -15.83 15.27 0.97
N LEU A 350 -16.02 16.41 0.32
CA LEU A 350 -16.13 16.53 -1.14
C LEU A 350 -14.76 16.91 -1.69
N ASN A 351 -14.25 16.15 -2.64
CA ASN A 351 -12.98 16.45 -3.32
C ASN A 351 -13.17 16.38 -4.83
N THR A 352 -12.61 17.35 -5.55
CA THR A 352 -12.58 17.36 -7.00
C THR A 352 -11.20 17.81 -7.49
N GLY A 353 -10.72 17.21 -8.57
CA GLY A 353 -9.38 17.50 -9.07
C GLY A 353 -9.21 17.24 -10.56
N VAL A 354 -8.25 17.95 -11.13
CA VAL A 354 -7.79 17.75 -12.52
C VAL A 354 -6.29 17.47 -12.49
N ALA A 355 -5.88 16.42 -13.19
CA ALA A 355 -4.49 16.05 -13.39
C ALA A 355 -4.16 15.97 -14.88
N LEU A 356 -2.98 16.44 -15.24
CA LEU A 356 -2.41 16.35 -16.58
C LEU A 356 -1.01 15.76 -16.48
N SER A 357 -0.67 14.86 -17.38
CA SER A 357 0.70 14.40 -17.54
C SER A 357 1.04 14.28 -19.02
N ASP A 358 2.28 14.60 -19.35
CA ASP A 358 2.83 14.45 -20.70
C ASP A 358 4.15 13.71 -20.62
N ARG A 359 4.23 12.61 -21.37
CA ARG A 359 5.47 11.89 -21.61
C ARG A 359 6.00 12.27 -22.99
N ILE A 360 7.07 13.03 -22.99
CA ILE A 360 7.67 13.62 -24.19
C ILE A 360 8.90 12.80 -24.59
N ARG A 361 8.88 12.19 -25.76
CA ARG A 361 10.05 11.52 -26.35
C ARG A 361 10.89 12.54 -27.10
N LEU A 362 12.03 12.95 -26.53
CA LEU A 362 12.96 13.92 -27.09
C LEU A 362 14.01 13.27 -28.02
N GLY A 363 13.68 12.14 -28.61
CA GLY A 363 14.54 11.29 -29.42
C GLY A 363 14.52 9.84 -28.95
N SER A 364 15.44 9.01 -29.43
CA SER A 364 15.48 7.57 -29.11
C SER A 364 15.96 7.28 -27.67
N ALA A 365 16.77 8.17 -27.10
CA ALA A 365 17.41 7.95 -25.79
C ALA A 365 16.81 8.82 -24.67
N HIS A 366 16.07 9.86 -24.98
CA HIS A 366 15.66 10.90 -24.03
C HIS A 366 14.15 10.94 -23.86
N THR A 367 13.68 10.85 -22.63
CA THR A 367 12.26 10.99 -22.28
C THR A 367 12.12 12.00 -21.14
N LEU A 368 11.18 12.92 -21.28
CA LEU A 368 10.79 13.87 -20.23
C LEU A 368 9.34 13.60 -19.85
N ASN A 369 9.09 13.31 -18.60
CA ASN A 369 7.75 13.19 -18.03
C ASN A 369 7.46 14.44 -17.21
N ILE A 370 6.36 15.12 -17.50
CA ILE A 370 5.88 16.28 -16.73
C ILE A 370 4.48 15.94 -16.26
N SER A 371 4.17 16.24 -15.01
CA SER A 371 2.84 16.05 -14.46
C SER A 371 2.44 17.21 -13.57
N ALA A 372 1.16 17.56 -13.60
CA ALA A 372 0.58 18.57 -12.73
C ALA A 372 -0.80 18.09 -12.27
N LYS A 373 -1.17 18.42 -11.04
CA LYS A 373 -2.51 18.20 -10.48
C LYS A 373 -2.90 19.36 -9.59
N VAL A 374 -4.16 19.76 -9.67
CA VAL A 374 -4.81 20.64 -8.70
C VAL A 374 -6.09 19.96 -8.23
N ALA A 375 -6.34 20.05 -6.93
CA ALA A 375 -7.57 19.53 -6.34
C ALA A 375 -8.09 20.50 -5.28
N TRP A 376 -9.41 20.59 -5.22
CA TRP A 376 -10.12 21.35 -4.21
C TRP A 376 -10.90 20.39 -3.31
N GLN A 377 -10.83 20.60 -2.01
CA GLN A 377 -11.47 19.81 -0.99
C GLN A 377 -12.35 20.69 -0.12
N HIS A 378 -13.57 20.24 0.13
CA HIS A 378 -14.49 20.81 1.09
C HIS A 378 -14.81 19.77 2.16
N GLN A 379 -14.62 20.11 3.43
CA GLN A 379 -14.96 19.29 4.58
C GLN A 379 -16.02 19.96 5.43
N ARG A 380 -16.99 19.17 5.91
CA ARG A 380 -18.06 19.61 6.81
C ARG A 380 -18.23 18.61 7.94
N LEU A 381 -18.29 19.14 9.16
CA LEU A 381 -18.68 18.38 10.37
C LEU A 381 -20.21 18.36 10.43
N ASN A 382 -20.83 17.18 10.37
CA ASN A 382 -22.28 17.02 10.39
C ASN A 382 -22.83 16.66 11.77
N ASN A 383 -21.95 16.21 12.71
CA ASN A 383 -22.33 15.87 14.08
C ASN A 383 -22.13 17.08 15.01
N GLU A 384 -23.21 17.61 15.58
CA GLU A 384 -23.20 18.77 16.47
C GLU A 384 -22.46 18.49 17.79
N GLU A 385 -22.62 17.29 18.38
CA GLU A 385 -21.95 16.92 19.62
C GLU A 385 -20.43 16.91 19.45
N GLY A 386 -19.93 16.25 18.37
CA GLY A 386 -18.51 16.24 18.06
C GLY A 386 -17.96 17.62 17.69
N TYR A 387 -18.75 18.48 17.02
CA TYR A 387 -18.38 19.88 16.78
C TYR A 387 -18.24 20.64 18.11
N HIS A 388 -19.21 20.52 19.03
CA HIS A 388 -19.14 21.17 20.33
C HIS A 388 -17.97 20.66 21.17
N ALA A 389 -17.72 19.35 21.18
CA ALA A 389 -16.58 18.77 21.88
C ALA A 389 -15.23 19.35 21.41
N LEU A 390 -15.01 19.43 20.09
CA LEU A 390 -13.80 20.02 19.52
C LEU A 390 -13.73 21.54 19.75
N SER A 391 -14.86 22.25 19.73
CA SER A 391 -14.91 23.71 19.92
C SER A 391 -14.44 24.15 21.32
N VAL A 392 -14.48 23.27 22.31
CA VAL A 392 -13.89 23.50 23.65
C VAL A 392 -12.38 23.74 23.54
N PHE A 393 -11.70 22.95 22.71
CA PHE A 393 -10.26 23.05 22.50
C PHE A 393 -9.89 24.13 21.45
N PHE A 394 -10.78 24.38 20.50
CA PHE A 394 -10.58 25.33 19.40
C PHE A 394 -11.71 26.35 19.34
N PRO A 395 -11.81 27.30 20.29
CA PRO A 395 -12.86 28.31 20.29
C PRO A 395 -12.91 29.08 18.96
N GLY A 396 -14.12 29.23 18.40
CA GLY A 396 -14.32 29.91 17.12
C GLY A 396 -13.98 29.08 15.87
N MET A 397 -13.75 27.76 16.01
CA MET A 397 -13.62 26.88 14.86
C MET A 397 -14.91 26.90 14.02
N GLN A 398 -14.76 26.67 12.74
CA GLN A 398 -15.88 26.59 11.81
C GLN A 398 -16.31 25.11 11.60
N GLN A 399 -17.56 24.89 11.21
CA GLN A 399 -18.04 23.58 10.82
C GLN A 399 -17.61 23.17 9.41
N GLN A 400 -17.12 24.11 8.62
CA GLN A 400 -16.76 23.89 7.22
C GLN A 400 -15.37 24.45 6.94
N TYR A 401 -14.59 23.67 6.18
CA TYR A 401 -13.24 24.05 5.77
C TYR A 401 -13.05 23.77 4.28
N HIS A 402 -12.31 24.66 3.62
CA HIS A 402 -11.94 24.55 2.22
C HIS A 402 -10.43 24.51 2.10
N GLN A 403 -9.92 23.60 1.30
CA GLN A 403 -8.49 23.44 1.09
C GLN A 403 -8.22 23.17 -0.39
N THR A 404 -7.19 23.81 -0.92
CA THR A 404 -6.69 23.56 -2.26
C THR A 404 -5.32 22.91 -2.15
N THR A 405 -5.13 21.81 -2.86
CA THR A 405 -3.86 21.09 -2.94
C THR A 405 -3.35 21.08 -4.37
N GLY A 406 -2.05 21.04 -4.53
CA GLY A 406 -1.40 21.02 -5.82
C GLY A 406 -0.25 20.03 -5.86
N ARG A 407 0.11 19.62 -7.07
CA ARG A 407 1.30 18.84 -7.36
C ARG A 407 1.84 19.22 -8.73
N ILE A 408 3.14 19.37 -8.83
CA ILE A 408 3.86 19.48 -10.09
C ILE A 408 5.14 18.67 -9.98
N ALA A 409 5.47 17.89 -11.00
CA ALA A 409 6.70 17.12 -11.04
C ALA A 409 7.22 16.99 -12.46
N ALA A 410 8.53 16.92 -12.57
CA ALA A 410 9.23 16.64 -13.82
C ALA A 410 10.29 15.55 -13.57
N ASN A 411 10.37 14.60 -14.48
CA ASN A 411 11.36 13.53 -14.45
C ASN A 411 11.97 13.38 -15.84
N TYR A 412 13.28 13.50 -15.92
CA TYR A 412 14.05 13.27 -17.12
C TYR A 412 14.72 11.90 -17.07
N GLN A 413 14.60 11.17 -18.16
CA GLN A 413 15.14 9.83 -18.32
C GLN A 413 16.05 9.79 -19.53
N LEU A 414 17.25 9.28 -19.33
CA LEU A 414 18.24 9.01 -20.37
C LEU A 414 18.47 7.50 -20.46
N SER A 415 18.18 6.92 -21.62
CA SER A 415 18.41 5.50 -21.90
C SER A 415 19.60 5.36 -22.87
N ILE A 416 20.69 4.77 -22.39
CA ILE A 416 21.89 4.44 -23.16
C ILE A 416 21.94 2.91 -23.25
N ILE A 417 22.63 2.36 -24.25
CA ILE A 417 22.59 0.92 -24.62
C ILE A 417 22.48 -0.09 -23.45
N ASN A 418 23.18 0.13 -22.34
CA ASN A 418 23.17 -0.78 -21.19
C ASN A 418 22.82 -0.07 -19.87
N SER A 419 22.39 1.18 -19.95
CA SER A 419 22.20 2.02 -18.78
C SER A 419 20.98 2.90 -18.93
N GLN A 420 20.28 3.12 -17.83
CA GLN A 420 19.19 4.07 -17.72
C GLN A 420 19.45 4.99 -16.54
N LEU A 421 19.50 6.27 -16.78
CA LEU A 421 19.58 7.32 -15.77
C LEU A 421 18.23 8.02 -15.68
N SER A 422 17.76 8.28 -14.49
CA SER A 422 16.59 9.12 -14.24
C SER A 422 16.92 10.16 -13.17
N ILE A 423 16.50 11.39 -13.39
CA ILE A 423 16.58 12.49 -12.44
C ILE A 423 15.25 13.22 -12.45
N GLY A 424 14.71 13.50 -11.27
CA GLY A 424 13.43 14.18 -11.14
C GLY A 424 13.38 15.13 -9.96
N ALA A 425 12.47 16.06 -10.07
CA ALA A 425 12.09 16.98 -9.00
C ALA A 425 10.59 17.24 -9.04
N GLY A 426 10.02 17.49 -7.88
CA GLY A 426 8.61 17.81 -7.77
C GLY A 426 8.31 18.62 -6.52
N TRP A 427 7.14 19.24 -6.52
CA TRP A 427 6.51 19.84 -5.37
C TRP A 427 5.09 19.32 -5.27
N GLY A 428 4.64 19.04 -4.05
CA GLY A 428 3.27 18.60 -3.81
C GLY A 428 2.79 18.99 -2.43
N SER A 429 1.46 19.08 -2.29
CA SER A 429 0.80 19.35 -1.01
C SER A 429 -0.36 18.39 -0.78
N ARG A 430 -0.68 18.16 0.49
CA ARG A 430 -1.86 17.42 0.94
C ARG A 430 -2.64 18.20 1.99
N ALA A 431 -3.93 18.00 2.02
CA ALA A 431 -4.77 18.45 3.12
C ALA A 431 -4.64 17.51 4.33
N PRO A 432 -4.89 17.99 5.56
CA PRO A 432 -5.03 17.15 6.73
C PRO A 432 -6.13 16.08 6.53
N THR A 433 -5.91 14.90 7.07
CA THR A 433 -6.93 13.84 7.11
C THR A 433 -8.01 14.15 8.16
N VAL A 434 -9.10 13.38 8.15
CA VAL A 434 -10.17 13.49 9.15
C VAL A 434 -9.62 13.25 10.56
N THR A 435 -8.74 12.26 10.74
CA THR A 435 -8.07 11.98 12.02
C THR A 435 -7.23 13.16 12.50
N GLU A 436 -6.38 13.71 11.60
CA GLU A 436 -5.48 14.81 11.94
C GLU A 436 -6.24 16.12 12.25
N ALA A 437 -7.36 16.34 11.57
CA ALA A 437 -8.13 17.58 11.73
C ALA A 437 -9.23 17.50 12.80
N TYR A 438 -9.87 16.33 12.97
CA TYR A 438 -11.10 16.21 13.74
C TYR A 438 -11.17 14.98 14.65
N GLY A 439 -10.12 14.16 14.75
CA GLY A 439 -10.05 13.04 15.68
C GLY A 439 -10.21 13.52 17.12
N TYR A 440 -10.95 12.80 17.95
CA TYR A 440 -11.23 13.23 19.30
C TYR A 440 -10.88 12.13 20.30
N TYR A 441 -9.86 12.36 21.12
CA TYR A 441 -9.31 11.44 22.12
C TYR A 441 -9.05 10.03 21.58
N LEU A 442 -8.33 9.96 20.47
CA LEU A 442 -7.91 8.68 19.88
C LEU A 442 -6.66 8.18 20.59
N ASN A 443 -6.78 7.07 21.30
CA ASN A 443 -5.63 6.48 21.99
C ASN A 443 -4.66 5.87 20.98
N ASN A 444 -3.40 6.24 21.09
CA ASN A 444 -2.32 5.68 20.29
C ASN A 444 -1.44 4.79 21.17
N THR A 445 -1.59 3.49 21.06
CA THR A 445 -0.83 2.51 21.86
C THR A 445 0.67 2.51 21.57
N PHE A 446 1.11 3.06 20.43
CA PHE A 446 2.53 3.13 20.09
C PHE A 446 3.33 4.02 21.03
N ASP A 447 2.76 5.16 21.40
CA ASP A 447 3.39 6.13 22.29
C ASP A 447 2.63 6.41 23.59
N GLN A 448 1.52 5.67 23.80
CA GLN A 448 0.67 5.72 24.99
C GLN A 448 0.02 7.10 25.24
N TYR A 449 -0.29 7.87 24.19
CA TYR A 449 -0.97 9.16 24.28
C TYR A 449 -2.35 9.12 23.64
N ASP A 450 -3.27 9.91 24.19
CA ASP A 450 -4.52 10.25 23.51
C ASP A 450 -4.27 11.40 22.51
N TYR A 451 -4.83 11.29 21.31
CA TYR A 451 -4.65 12.27 20.25
C TYR A 451 -5.92 13.06 19.99
N ILE A 452 -5.77 14.38 19.86
CA ILE A 452 -6.84 15.31 19.45
C ILE A 452 -6.47 15.93 18.12
N GLY A 453 -7.43 15.91 17.18
CA GLY A 453 -7.33 16.58 15.89
C GLY A 453 -7.33 18.09 16.02
N ASN A 454 -6.75 18.78 15.05
CA ASN A 454 -6.67 20.22 15.02
C ASN A 454 -7.25 20.79 13.71
N PRO A 455 -8.45 21.40 13.74
CA PRO A 455 -9.09 21.94 12.55
C PRO A 455 -8.35 23.16 11.95
N ARG A 456 -7.36 23.71 12.66
CA ARG A 456 -6.55 24.86 12.21
C ARG A 456 -5.27 24.46 11.48
N LEU A 457 -5.07 23.15 11.22
CA LEU A 457 -3.90 22.67 10.49
C LEU A 457 -3.80 23.28 9.09
N LYS A 458 -2.60 23.69 8.74
CA LYS A 458 -2.24 24.06 7.36
C LYS A 458 -1.99 22.82 6.53
N ASN A 459 -2.14 22.95 5.21
CA ASN A 459 -1.71 21.90 4.28
C ASN A 459 -0.22 21.61 4.49
N GLU A 460 0.10 20.34 4.55
CA GLU A 460 1.47 19.85 4.48
C GLU A 460 1.94 19.90 3.02
N SER A 461 3.18 20.27 2.79
CA SER A 461 3.78 20.27 1.45
C SER A 461 5.21 19.75 1.50
N ALA A 462 5.69 19.24 0.36
CA ALA A 462 7.07 18.80 0.24
C ALA A 462 7.64 19.10 -1.16
N VAL A 463 8.94 19.36 -1.19
CA VAL A 463 9.76 19.28 -2.40
C VAL A 463 10.44 17.91 -2.41
N GLU A 464 10.35 17.20 -3.52
CA GLU A 464 11.06 15.95 -3.77
C GLU A 464 12.19 16.16 -4.76
N LEU A 465 13.34 15.56 -4.48
CA LEU A 465 14.41 15.32 -5.43
C LEU A 465 14.62 13.81 -5.53
N ASN A 466 14.67 13.27 -6.74
CA ASN A 466 14.89 11.84 -6.95
C ASN A 466 15.88 11.56 -8.06
N SER A 467 16.59 10.45 -7.94
CA SER A 467 17.50 9.95 -8.96
C SER A 467 17.50 8.42 -8.96
N ALA A 468 17.64 7.84 -10.15
CA ALA A 468 17.81 6.40 -10.29
C ALA A 468 18.79 6.09 -11.40
N ILE A 469 19.63 5.08 -11.18
CA ILE A 469 20.56 4.53 -12.18
C ILE A 469 20.28 3.04 -12.29
N LYS A 470 20.02 2.56 -13.47
CA LYS A 470 19.96 1.12 -13.79
C LYS A 470 21.06 0.81 -14.81
N PHE A 471 21.84 -0.19 -14.53
CA PHE A 471 22.86 -0.72 -15.43
C PHE A 471 22.63 -2.22 -15.63
N GLN A 472 22.81 -2.69 -16.85
CA GLN A 472 22.85 -4.11 -17.17
C GLN A 472 24.02 -4.42 -18.09
N THR A 473 24.62 -5.59 -17.95
CA THR A 473 25.65 -6.05 -18.89
C THR A 473 25.02 -6.36 -20.27
N PRO A 474 25.79 -6.27 -21.39
CA PRO A 474 25.25 -6.52 -22.74
C PRO A 474 24.52 -7.85 -22.91
N ASN A 475 24.94 -8.88 -22.16
CA ASN A 475 24.30 -10.20 -22.17
C ASN A 475 23.14 -10.31 -21.15
N SER A 476 22.75 -9.21 -20.50
CA SER A 476 21.72 -9.12 -19.45
C SER A 476 21.91 -10.10 -18.26
N LYS A 477 23.11 -10.65 -18.08
CA LYS A 477 23.41 -11.57 -16.97
C LYS A 477 23.53 -10.87 -15.63
N PHE A 478 24.00 -9.62 -15.62
CA PHE A 478 24.12 -8.82 -14.41
C PHE A 478 23.37 -7.51 -14.58
N GLN A 479 22.55 -7.18 -13.61
CA GLN A 479 21.82 -5.92 -13.52
C GLN A 479 22.04 -5.33 -12.13
N ILE A 480 22.21 -4.02 -12.06
CA ILE A 480 22.28 -3.26 -10.82
C ILE A 480 21.41 -2.01 -10.94
N GLY A 481 20.68 -1.70 -9.90
CA GLY A 481 19.87 -0.48 -9.78
C GLY A 481 20.21 0.23 -8.47
N ILE A 482 20.38 1.54 -8.55
CA ILE A 482 20.56 2.43 -7.41
C ILE A 482 19.47 3.48 -7.52
N ASP A 483 18.71 3.67 -6.46
CA ASP A 483 17.64 4.67 -6.39
C ASP A 483 17.84 5.50 -5.11
N ALA A 484 17.66 6.80 -5.22
CA ALA A 484 17.68 7.72 -4.09
C ALA A 484 16.59 8.77 -4.26
N ASN A 485 15.90 9.12 -3.17
CA ASN A 485 15.00 10.25 -3.10
C ASN A 485 15.12 10.97 -1.76
N ALA A 486 14.80 12.27 -1.79
CA ALA A 486 14.76 13.10 -0.59
C ALA A 486 13.54 14.02 -0.67
N PHE A 487 12.83 14.12 0.44
CA PHE A 487 11.64 14.95 0.63
C PHE A 487 11.93 16.00 1.68
N PHE A 488 11.75 17.24 1.33
CA PHE A 488 11.90 18.42 2.20
C PHE A 488 10.51 18.98 2.48
N PHE A 489 10.02 18.71 3.68
CA PHE A 489 8.67 19.09 4.09
C PHE A 489 8.62 20.50 4.65
N SER A 490 7.48 21.15 4.44
CA SER A 490 7.04 22.35 5.13
C SER A 490 5.66 22.09 5.75
N ASN A 491 5.43 22.60 6.96
CA ASN A 491 4.22 22.37 7.73
C ASN A 491 3.95 20.86 7.95
N TYR A 492 4.96 20.09 8.30
CA TYR A 492 4.82 18.65 8.54
C TYR A 492 3.85 18.39 9.69
N ILE A 493 2.85 17.53 9.47
CA ILE A 493 1.80 17.25 10.45
C ILE A 493 2.23 16.08 11.32
N ILE A 494 2.28 16.31 12.65
CA ILE A 494 2.62 15.30 13.65
C ILE A 494 1.98 15.67 15.01
N GLY A 495 1.74 14.68 15.89
CA GLY A 495 1.26 14.91 17.24
C GLY A 495 2.28 15.66 18.09
N GLN A 496 1.85 16.71 18.77
CA GLN A 496 2.65 17.52 19.69
C GLN A 496 2.05 17.42 21.11
N PHE A 497 2.89 17.23 22.11
CA PHE A 497 2.47 17.13 23.49
C PHE A 497 1.76 18.41 23.99
N GLU A 498 0.65 18.24 24.71
CA GLU A 498 -0.13 19.34 25.29
C GLU A 498 -0.35 19.07 26.79
N ASP A 499 0.47 19.72 27.61
CA ASP A 499 0.54 19.53 29.05
C ASP A 499 -0.70 20.03 29.83
N ARG A 500 -1.51 20.89 29.22
CA ARG A 500 -2.72 21.46 29.81
C ARG A 500 -3.92 20.53 29.74
N LEU A 501 -3.82 19.42 28.99
CA LEU A 501 -4.91 18.46 28.78
C LEU A 501 -4.64 17.16 29.54
N SER A 502 -5.71 16.61 30.08
CA SER A 502 -5.66 15.32 30.76
C SER A 502 -6.11 14.20 29.84
N ALA A 503 -5.42 13.07 29.87
CA ALA A 503 -5.81 11.89 29.14
C ALA A 503 -7.17 11.36 29.61
N MET A 504 -7.95 10.80 28.69
CA MET A 504 -9.22 10.13 28.97
C MET A 504 -9.08 8.61 29.03
N THR A 505 -8.16 8.06 28.22
CA THR A 505 -7.92 6.62 28.16
C THR A 505 -7.15 6.16 29.40
N VAL A 506 -7.62 5.10 30.06
CA VAL A 506 -6.92 4.49 31.20
C VAL A 506 -5.54 3.99 30.76
N GLY A 507 -4.51 4.48 31.45
CA GLY A 507 -3.12 4.12 31.17
C GLY A 507 -2.42 5.00 30.12
N ALA A 508 -3.11 5.96 29.51
CA ALA A 508 -2.47 6.94 28.66
C ALA A 508 -1.61 7.93 29.46
N GLU A 509 -0.42 8.25 28.96
CA GLU A 509 0.57 9.11 29.62
C GLU A 509 0.25 10.61 29.50
N GLY A 510 -0.69 10.99 28.63
CA GLY A 510 -1.07 12.38 28.40
C GLY A 510 -1.81 12.56 27.08
N VAL A 511 -1.85 13.81 26.62
CA VAL A 511 -2.54 14.20 25.39
C VAL A 511 -1.57 14.81 24.41
N LYS A 512 -1.70 14.43 23.13
CA LYS A 512 -1.06 15.09 21.99
C LYS A 512 -2.13 15.71 21.10
N VAL A 513 -1.85 16.92 20.62
CA VAL A 513 -2.68 17.61 19.63
C VAL A 513 -1.92 17.62 18.30
N TYR A 514 -2.59 17.31 17.20
CA TYR A 514 -1.95 17.41 15.89
C TYR A 514 -1.55 18.86 15.59
N GLY A 515 -0.31 19.06 15.19
CA GLY A 515 0.28 20.35 14.87
C GLY A 515 1.15 20.31 13.62
N ASN A 516 1.43 21.49 13.06
CA ASN A 516 2.40 21.64 11.99
C ASN A 516 3.75 22.00 12.60
N ILE A 517 4.78 21.18 12.43
CA ILE A 517 6.18 21.59 12.62
C ILE A 517 6.69 22.26 11.35
N SER A 518 7.68 23.17 11.50
CA SER A 518 8.13 24.04 10.40
C SER A 518 8.68 23.23 9.24
N HIS A 519 9.57 22.29 9.53
CA HIS A 519 10.28 21.49 8.55
C HIS A 519 10.43 20.04 9.02
N ALA A 520 10.51 19.14 8.05
CA ALA A 520 10.98 17.79 8.25
C ALA A 520 11.69 17.31 6.98
N THR A 521 12.58 16.35 7.10
CA THR A 521 13.29 15.76 5.96
C THR A 521 13.21 14.26 6.04
N ILE A 522 12.86 13.60 4.93
CA ILE A 522 12.94 12.13 4.78
C ILE A 522 13.74 11.83 3.52
N ALA A 523 14.79 11.02 3.65
CA ALA A 523 15.62 10.59 2.54
C ALA A 523 15.72 9.06 2.51
N ASN A 524 15.63 8.48 1.32
CA ASN A 524 15.67 7.05 1.10
C ASN A 524 16.74 6.70 0.07
N PHE A 525 17.42 5.61 0.30
CA PHE A 525 18.40 5.03 -0.59
C PHE A 525 18.14 3.54 -0.75
N SER A 526 18.17 3.03 -1.97
CA SER A 526 18.08 1.61 -2.24
C SER A 526 19.05 1.16 -3.33
N LEU A 527 19.58 -0.05 -3.15
CA LEU A 527 20.40 -0.74 -4.12
C LEU A 527 19.78 -2.11 -4.40
N THR A 528 19.62 -2.43 -5.68
CA THR A 528 19.18 -3.75 -6.13
C THR A 528 20.19 -4.32 -7.08
N SER A 529 20.49 -5.62 -6.97
CA SER A 529 21.29 -6.33 -7.96
C SER A 529 20.65 -7.66 -8.31
N GLN A 530 20.77 -8.06 -9.55
CA GLN A 530 20.36 -9.36 -10.05
C GLN A 530 21.49 -9.91 -10.91
N TRP A 531 21.93 -11.12 -10.58
CA TRP A 531 22.97 -11.80 -11.33
C TRP A 531 22.48 -13.18 -11.77
N THR A 532 22.34 -13.38 -13.08
CA THR A 532 22.10 -14.69 -13.70
C THR A 532 23.44 -15.35 -13.93
N ILE A 533 23.95 -16.07 -12.91
CA ILE A 533 25.26 -16.73 -12.94
C ILE A 533 25.25 -17.79 -14.04
N GLN A 534 24.18 -18.58 -14.07
CA GLN A 534 23.88 -19.57 -15.11
C GLN A 534 22.38 -19.49 -15.46
N PRO A 535 21.92 -20.01 -16.59
CA PRO A 535 20.49 -20.01 -16.92
C PRO A 535 19.58 -20.63 -15.85
N TRP A 536 20.14 -21.51 -15.03
CA TRP A 536 19.45 -22.20 -13.94
C TRP A 536 19.77 -21.62 -12.55
N LEU A 537 20.70 -20.65 -12.41
CA LEU A 537 21.16 -20.11 -11.14
C LEU A 537 21.15 -18.58 -11.15
N THR A 538 20.38 -17.98 -10.29
CA THR A 538 20.28 -16.52 -10.11
C THR A 538 20.61 -16.11 -8.69
N TRP A 539 21.22 -14.94 -8.55
CA TRP A 539 21.47 -14.29 -7.26
C TRP A 539 20.89 -12.89 -7.30
N ASN A 540 20.04 -12.57 -6.33
CA ASN A 540 19.44 -11.25 -6.19
C ASN A 540 19.76 -10.67 -4.82
N THR A 541 20.03 -9.36 -4.77
CA THR A 541 20.27 -8.63 -3.52
C THR A 541 19.51 -7.31 -3.54
N ARG A 542 18.93 -6.94 -2.41
CA ARG A 542 18.33 -5.64 -2.15
C ARG A 542 18.87 -5.09 -0.84
N LEU A 543 19.33 -3.84 -0.87
CA LEU A 543 19.75 -3.08 0.29
C LEU A 543 18.90 -1.81 0.37
N GLY A 544 18.53 -1.39 1.56
CA GLY A 544 17.75 -0.18 1.81
C GLY A 544 18.28 0.57 3.02
N TYR A 545 18.24 1.90 2.96
CA TYR A 545 18.56 2.77 4.09
C TYR A 545 17.73 4.05 4.02
N ALA A 546 17.31 4.54 5.18
CA ALA A 546 16.54 5.77 5.27
C ALA A 546 17.03 6.67 6.41
N LEU A 547 16.75 7.95 6.25
CA LEU A 547 16.95 9.00 7.25
C LEU A 547 15.67 9.81 7.35
N GLY A 548 15.24 10.15 8.56
CA GLY A 548 14.11 11.03 8.82
C GLY A 548 14.43 11.92 10.02
N GLN A 549 14.26 13.24 9.86
CA GLN A 549 14.52 14.22 10.91
C GLN A 549 13.45 15.31 10.91
N ASP A 550 13.11 15.78 12.11
CA ASP A 550 12.25 16.95 12.32
C ASP A 550 13.06 18.25 12.28
N ASP A 551 12.42 19.40 12.58
CA ASP A 551 13.03 20.73 12.57
C ASP A 551 13.99 21.00 13.74
N GLU A 552 14.01 20.14 14.76
CA GLU A 552 14.97 20.15 15.86
C GLU A 552 16.17 19.20 15.62
N GLY A 553 16.14 18.44 14.51
CA GLY A 553 17.15 17.43 14.17
C GLY A 553 16.92 16.07 14.86
N GLU A 554 15.79 15.90 15.54
CA GLU A 554 15.39 14.63 16.15
C GLU A 554 14.87 13.65 15.09
N SER A 555 15.03 12.35 15.35
CA SER A 555 14.56 11.32 14.41
C SER A 555 13.04 11.28 14.36
N LEU A 556 12.49 11.22 13.15
CA LEU A 556 11.08 10.90 12.94
C LEU A 556 10.80 9.44 13.28
N PRO A 557 9.56 9.09 13.70
CA PRO A 557 9.20 7.71 13.99
C PRO A 557 9.07 6.87 12.70
N MET A 558 9.20 5.54 12.85
CA MET A 558 8.99 4.56 11.78
C MET A 558 9.93 4.72 10.57
N ILE A 559 11.14 5.26 10.78
CA ILE A 559 12.17 5.35 9.75
C ILE A 559 12.97 4.06 9.70
N SER A 560 13.05 3.46 8.53
CA SER A 560 13.73 2.19 8.30
C SER A 560 15.24 2.27 8.62
N PRO A 561 15.80 1.37 9.45
CA PRO A 561 17.23 1.21 9.55
C PRO A 561 17.82 0.64 8.26
N PHE A 562 19.12 0.33 8.24
CA PHE A 562 19.68 -0.40 7.10
C PHE A 562 19.09 -1.81 7.03
N THR A 563 18.41 -2.10 5.91
CA THR A 563 17.76 -3.38 5.62
C THR A 563 18.47 -4.10 4.49
N TYR A 564 18.48 -5.42 4.53
CA TYR A 564 19.04 -6.25 3.48
C TYR A 564 18.19 -7.49 3.22
N THR A 565 18.10 -7.86 1.96
CA THR A 565 17.54 -9.12 1.49
C THR A 565 18.43 -9.66 0.37
N THR A 566 18.89 -10.88 0.51
CA THR A 566 19.64 -11.55 -0.55
C THR A 566 19.10 -12.95 -0.76
N ASN A 567 18.98 -13.39 -2.00
CA ASN A 567 18.49 -14.73 -2.30
C ASN A 567 19.21 -15.35 -3.48
N VAL A 568 19.34 -16.67 -3.42
CA VAL A 568 19.82 -17.52 -4.50
C VAL A 568 18.65 -18.37 -4.98
N GLY A 569 18.35 -18.27 -6.28
CA GLY A 569 17.29 -19.00 -6.96
C GLY A 569 17.86 -20.04 -7.91
N VAL A 570 17.29 -21.24 -7.88
CA VAL A 570 17.62 -22.35 -8.77
C VAL A 570 16.39 -22.73 -9.59
N ARG A 571 16.58 -22.92 -10.91
CA ARG A 571 15.52 -23.37 -11.82
C ARG A 571 15.98 -24.58 -12.63
N CYS A 572 15.33 -25.73 -12.42
CA CYS A 572 15.60 -26.96 -13.16
C CYS A 572 14.29 -27.46 -13.78
N GLY A 573 14.05 -27.15 -15.05
CA GLY A 573 12.81 -27.50 -15.74
C GLY A 573 11.59 -26.88 -15.03
N ARG A 574 10.73 -27.75 -14.49
CA ARG A 574 9.50 -27.37 -13.76
C ARG A 574 9.71 -27.07 -12.29
N PHE A 575 10.90 -27.35 -11.77
CA PHE A 575 11.29 -27.08 -10.39
C PHE A 575 11.93 -25.70 -10.26
N GLN A 576 11.53 -24.96 -9.22
CA GLN A 576 12.17 -23.73 -8.80
C GLN A 576 12.41 -23.78 -7.29
N GLY A 577 13.62 -23.51 -6.86
CA GLY A 577 14.01 -23.41 -5.46
C GLY A 577 14.58 -22.03 -5.15
N LYS A 578 14.38 -21.53 -3.94
CA LYS A 578 14.94 -20.25 -3.47
C LYS A 578 15.40 -20.39 -2.02
N ALA A 579 16.63 -19.94 -1.74
CA ALA A 579 17.11 -19.69 -0.39
C ALA A 579 17.31 -18.20 -0.22
N GLU A 580 16.77 -17.62 0.85
CA GLU A 580 16.75 -16.19 1.10
C GLU A 580 17.22 -15.88 2.52
N VAL A 581 18.08 -14.87 2.62
CA VAL A 581 18.50 -14.26 3.89
C VAL A 581 17.97 -12.82 3.90
N GLN A 582 17.30 -12.44 4.98
CA GLN A 582 16.81 -11.09 5.18
C GLN A 582 17.02 -10.63 6.61
N GLY A 583 17.13 -9.30 6.78
CA GLY A 583 17.35 -8.72 8.09
C GLY A 583 17.48 -7.21 8.07
N ASN A 584 17.71 -6.66 9.27
CA ASN A 584 18.13 -5.27 9.44
C ASN A 584 19.26 -5.16 10.49
N THR A 585 20.03 -4.07 10.38
CA THR A 585 20.94 -3.67 11.43
C THR A 585 20.17 -3.07 12.61
N ARG A 586 20.82 -2.95 13.78
CA ARG A 586 20.28 -2.21 14.92
C ARG A 586 19.84 -0.81 14.49
N GLN A 587 18.64 -0.40 14.87
CA GLN A 587 18.12 0.94 14.63
C GLN A 587 18.76 1.92 15.63
N ALA A 588 19.89 2.53 15.24
CA ALA A 588 20.60 3.46 16.12
C ALA A 588 19.94 4.86 16.18
N LYS A 589 19.13 5.21 15.17
CA LYS A 589 18.37 6.46 15.07
C LYS A 589 16.89 6.14 15.01
N TYR A 590 16.14 6.50 16.02
CA TYR A 590 14.70 6.24 16.14
C TYR A 590 14.01 7.42 16.82
N GLY A 591 12.70 7.54 16.62
CA GLY A 591 11.89 8.65 17.07
C GLY A 591 11.54 8.59 18.57
N ARG A 592 12.54 8.66 19.47
CA ARG A 592 12.31 8.60 20.92
C ARG A 592 11.31 9.66 21.41
N LYS A 593 11.41 10.89 20.91
CA LYS A 593 10.47 11.99 21.18
C LYS A 593 9.02 11.63 20.83
N TYR A 594 8.85 10.69 19.90
CA TYR A 594 7.56 10.25 19.38
C TYR A 594 7.12 8.87 19.91
N GLY A 595 7.79 8.36 20.97
CA GLY A 595 7.41 7.12 21.64
C GLY A 595 8.04 5.85 21.03
N GLU A 596 8.89 5.96 20.00
CA GLU A 596 9.54 4.81 19.39
C GLU A 596 10.63 4.24 20.30
N THR A 597 10.74 2.92 20.32
CA THR A 597 11.79 2.19 21.01
C THR A 597 12.88 1.72 20.07
N GLU A 598 14.04 1.34 20.59
CA GLU A 598 15.14 0.83 19.80
C GLU A 598 14.84 -0.58 19.26
N THR A 599 14.93 -0.78 17.95
CA THR A 599 14.78 -2.10 17.34
C THR A 599 16.15 -2.81 17.25
N PRO A 600 16.32 -4.03 17.82
CA PRO A 600 17.52 -4.83 17.71
C PRO A 600 17.81 -5.28 16.27
N ALA A 601 19.08 -5.57 15.98
CA ALA A 601 19.45 -6.22 14.74
C ALA A 601 18.91 -7.65 14.69
N TRP A 602 18.44 -8.07 13.51
CA TRP A 602 17.99 -9.44 13.29
C TRP A 602 18.34 -9.92 11.88
N THR A 603 18.44 -11.24 11.75
CA THR A 603 18.65 -11.95 10.49
C THR A 603 17.86 -13.25 10.54
N ILE A 604 17.13 -13.56 9.48
CA ILE A 604 16.43 -14.84 9.29
C ILE A 604 16.78 -15.45 7.93
N VAL A 605 16.57 -16.75 7.82
CA VAL A 605 16.75 -17.52 6.60
C VAL A 605 15.43 -18.17 6.22
N ASN A 606 15.02 -18.03 4.96
CA ASN A 606 13.84 -18.61 4.38
C ASN A 606 14.20 -19.56 3.23
N LEU A 607 13.50 -20.68 3.11
CA LEU A 607 13.64 -21.61 2.00
C LEU A 607 12.28 -21.78 1.32
N SER A 608 12.26 -21.84 0.00
CA SER A 608 11.03 -22.14 -0.74
C SER A 608 11.30 -22.97 -1.98
N ALA A 609 10.34 -23.78 -2.34
CA ALA A 609 10.33 -24.60 -3.54
C ALA A 609 8.98 -24.54 -4.22
N ASN A 610 8.98 -24.56 -5.54
CA ASN A 610 7.79 -24.58 -6.38
C ASN A 610 7.98 -25.63 -7.47
N TYR A 611 6.96 -26.47 -7.67
CA TYR A 611 6.92 -27.45 -8.75
C TYR A 611 5.62 -27.32 -9.53
N GLN A 612 5.72 -27.26 -10.86
CA GLN A 612 4.57 -27.14 -11.75
C GLN A 612 4.36 -28.44 -12.53
N PHE A 613 3.17 -29.00 -12.38
CA PHE A 613 2.71 -30.15 -13.14
C PHE A 613 1.80 -29.67 -14.27
N SER A 614 1.94 -30.22 -15.46
CA SER A 614 0.98 -30.06 -16.55
C SER A 614 0.34 -31.42 -16.80
N ILE A 615 -0.96 -31.51 -16.60
CA ILE A 615 -1.74 -32.75 -16.76
C ILE A 615 -2.82 -32.46 -17.78
N HIS A 616 -2.65 -32.93 -19.03
CA HIS A 616 -3.53 -32.62 -20.17
C HIS A 616 -3.66 -31.08 -20.36
N HIS A 617 -4.85 -30.55 -20.20
CA HIS A 617 -5.15 -29.13 -20.31
C HIS A 617 -5.06 -28.37 -18.97
N SER A 618 -4.77 -29.07 -17.87
CA SER A 618 -4.74 -28.53 -16.52
C SER A 618 -3.33 -28.24 -16.04
N GLN A 619 -3.18 -27.23 -15.19
CA GLN A 619 -1.95 -26.93 -14.49
C GLN A 619 -2.14 -27.08 -12.98
N LEU A 620 -1.22 -27.80 -12.35
CA LEU A 620 -1.15 -27.94 -10.92
C LEU A 620 0.19 -27.35 -10.43
N ALA A 621 0.14 -26.41 -9.50
CA ALA A 621 1.34 -25.86 -8.88
C ALA A 621 1.36 -26.21 -7.39
N LEU A 622 2.43 -26.89 -6.97
CA LEU A 622 2.71 -27.18 -5.57
C LEU A 622 3.84 -26.25 -5.11
N ARG A 623 3.60 -25.53 -4.02
CA ARG A 623 4.58 -24.67 -3.37
C ARG A 623 4.76 -25.11 -1.93
N PHE A 624 6.01 -25.19 -1.51
CA PHE A 624 6.41 -25.55 -0.18
C PHE A 624 7.49 -24.60 0.30
N GLY A 625 7.52 -24.28 1.59
CA GLY A 625 8.60 -23.49 2.13
C GLY A 625 8.68 -23.47 3.64
N ILE A 626 9.78 -22.93 4.13
CA ILE A 626 10.08 -22.73 5.55
C ILE A 626 10.51 -21.28 5.70
N GLU A 627 9.77 -20.52 6.48
CA GLU A 627 10.11 -19.16 6.90
C GLU A 627 10.77 -19.21 8.28
N ASN A 628 11.74 -18.32 8.52
CA ASN A 628 12.47 -18.26 9.77
C ASN A 628 13.01 -19.64 10.19
N LEU A 629 13.82 -20.25 9.31
CA LEU A 629 14.35 -21.62 9.43
C LEU A 629 14.94 -21.93 10.82
N PHE A 630 15.63 -20.96 11.43
CA PHE A 630 16.31 -21.12 12.71
C PHE A 630 15.48 -20.71 13.93
N ASP A 631 14.17 -20.47 13.73
CA ASP A 631 13.23 -20.11 14.79
C ASP A 631 13.68 -18.90 15.63
N LYS A 632 14.23 -17.87 14.94
CA LYS A 632 14.70 -16.66 15.57
C LYS A 632 13.55 -15.83 16.13
N ARG A 633 13.60 -15.44 17.40
CA ARG A 633 12.74 -14.41 17.96
C ARG A 633 13.24 -13.04 17.50
N TYR A 634 12.38 -12.23 16.88
CA TYR A 634 12.74 -10.90 16.40
C TYR A 634 11.52 -10.00 16.26
N THR A 635 11.78 -8.70 16.27
CA THR A 635 10.85 -7.62 15.93
C THR A 635 11.47 -6.76 14.84
N THR A 636 10.65 -6.04 14.10
CA THR A 636 11.10 -5.06 13.11
C THR A 636 10.73 -3.65 13.58
N TYR A 637 11.38 -2.63 13.04
CA TYR A 637 11.06 -1.22 13.33
C TYR A 637 9.62 -0.82 12.98
N ALA A 638 8.91 -1.61 12.18
CA ALA A 638 7.54 -1.40 11.75
C ALA A 638 6.53 -2.27 12.54
N ASP A 639 6.99 -3.01 13.55
CA ASP A 639 6.10 -3.75 14.43
C ASP A 639 5.62 -2.84 15.57
N TRP A 640 4.33 -2.53 15.55
CA TRP A 640 3.69 -1.68 16.55
C TRP A 640 3.82 -2.28 17.94
N CYS A 641 4.25 -1.49 18.93
CA CYS A 641 4.49 -1.94 20.30
C CYS A 641 5.43 -3.17 20.37
N ASP A 642 6.42 -3.26 19.48
CA ASP A 642 7.41 -4.34 19.46
C ASP A 642 6.82 -5.76 19.45
N ILE A 643 5.61 -5.95 18.88
CA ILE A 643 5.03 -7.29 18.76
C ILE A 643 5.96 -8.21 17.99
N PRO A 644 6.28 -9.41 18.52
CA PRO A 644 7.24 -10.29 17.86
C PRO A 644 6.70 -10.83 16.54
N GLN A 645 7.60 -11.06 15.61
CA GLN A 645 7.30 -11.73 14.35
C GLN A 645 7.09 -13.23 14.58
N LYS A 646 6.41 -13.89 13.60
CA LYS A 646 6.24 -15.35 13.62
C LYS A 646 7.60 -16.05 13.76
N GLY A 647 7.66 -17.06 14.62
CA GLY A 647 8.75 -18.03 14.68
C GLY A 647 8.81 -18.88 13.40
N ARG A 648 9.48 -20.02 13.44
CA ARG A 648 9.54 -20.91 12.28
C ARG A 648 8.14 -21.28 11.80
N ASN A 649 7.95 -21.13 10.48
CA ASN A 649 6.69 -21.40 9.81
C ASN A 649 6.91 -22.29 8.59
N ILE A 650 6.25 -23.44 8.53
CA ILE A 650 6.28 -24.34 7.37
C ILE A 650 4.97 -24.13 6.63
N TYR A 651 5.02 -23.88 5.33
CA TYR A 651 3.83 -23.72 4.52
C TYR A 651 3.81 -24.64 3.31
N MET A 652 2.59 -25.01 2.91
CA MET A 652 2.32 -25.74 1.68
C MET A 652 1.11 -25.13 0.99
N ASN A 653 1.24 -24.85 -0.30
CA ASN A 653 0.16 -24.28 -1.11
C ASN A 653 -0.02 -25.09 -2.40
N LEU A 654 -1.26 -25.36 -2.75
CA LEU A 654 -1.68 -26.05 -3.95
C LEU A 654 -2.56 -25.11 -4.77
N SER A 655 -2.25 -24.93 -6.04
CA SER A 655 -3.06 -24.17 -6.98
C SER A 655 -3.36 -25.03 -8.21
N PHE A 656 -4.62 -25.16 -8.53
CA PHE A 656 -5.12 -25.88 -9.70
C PHE A 656 -5.77 -24.90 -10.67
N GLU A 657 -5.57 -25.12 -11.99
CA GLU A 657 -6.18 -24.31 -13.05
C GLU A 657 -6.49 -25.24 -14.24
N LEU A 658 -7.74 -25.16 -14.73
CA LEU A 658 -8.28 -25.85 -15.89
C LEU A 658 -8.60 -24.87 -16.99
#